data_88108daba6e16cac0397b0af6c9499ad
#
_entry.id   88108daba6e16cac0397b0af6c9499ad
#
_cell.length_a   1.000
_cell.length_b   1.000
_cell.length_c   1.000
_cell.angle_alpha   90.00
_cell.angle_beta   90.00
_cell.angle_gamma   90.00
#
_symmetry.space_group_name_H-M   'P 1'
#
loop_
_entity.id
_entity.type
_entity.pdbx_description
1 polymer ?
#
loop_
_entity_poly.entity_id
_entity_poly.type
_entity_poly.pdbx_seq_one_letter_code
_entity_poly.pdbx_strand_id
1 'polypeptide(L)'
;MNKLFALFLLALCFCGACSYTLKIKDGRTAYERKQFAVAVPMLEKEVAKAKTRVERGQLAYLLGDSYRRTGQDKRALTWFKTAYDNNYGADALKAYAFGLKKLERYAEAREAFKNLGIEIGSPYEYRKEITAATIAEDWLKQAPANGWKLEDAPFNSAQNDFAPTYFADGRLVFTSDRAMAKSEGNYNWTGQKFMDLFIVEPEAASPQVFDGQLNTGGNEGTACFNMAGTTVYFVRAVGAYKGDDAFCKIYLAQKSSAESAWNDPTPLPFQKEKINYLHPALSADGNTLYFASNDPEGWGGYDLYSAQRNAKSESGWDEPKVLSRNLNTPGNELFPTLDADTLYFASDGLPGMGGLDVFRTYKSERNAWAPPINLKSPVNSGSDDFGFLPTRGAKLPAATKPGDLMRSGFLTSNRTGTRGGDDIWRFEQRVPPLKPPQRDTAPTKPLAYKLLLEGYVLEKILTAPDDPNSKVLGRKPLAGATVVAEAAGGKKQTFTVKEDGFFKMEMGESTDYTFTAALAGYLSNNAKFSTKGIAKDPTNPTQTFEIEIVLDKIFRNREIVLENIYYDYDKWDIRPDAEPTLNRLADVLRQNPGIRIQLGSHTDCRGNDGYNQTLSQRRAESAVNYLISKGIEGARLAAIGYGETQPADPCACARCTENEHQINRRTTFKVLE
;
A
#
# COMPACT_ATOMS: atom_id res chain seq x y z
N MET A 1 23.30 -60.39 18.04
CA MET A 1 22.27 -59.60 17.36
C MET A 1 22.02 -58.20 17.94
N ASN A 2 22.36 -57.90 19.18
CA ASN A 2 22.04 -56.63 19.82
C ASN A 2 23.02 -55.45 19.62
N LYS A 3 24.19 -55.67 19.01
CA LYS A 3 25.15 -54.58 18.74
C LYS A 3 24.99 -53.94 17.35
N LEU A 4 24.41 -54.66 16.37
CA LEU A 4 24.12 -54.11 15.05
C LEU A 4 22.84 -53.24 15.05
N PHE A 5 21.88 -53.50 15.92
CA PHE A 5 20.66 -52.74 16.06
C PHE A 5 20.89 -51.36 16.69
N ALA A 6 21.83 -51.28 17.64
CA ALA A 6 22.21 -50.01 18.27
C ALA A 6 22.96 -49.06 17.33
N LEU A 7 23.78 -49.61 16.41
CA LEU A 7 24.47 -48.79 15.38
C LEU A 7 23.51 -48.28 14.29
N PHE A 8 22.46 -49.03 13.99
CA PHE A 8 21.43 -48.58 13.00
C PHE A 8 20.50 -47.49 13.57
N LEU A 9 20.22 -47.55 14.89
CA LEU A 9 19.44 -46.47 15.57
C LEU A 9 20.29 -45.18 15.76
N LEU A 10 21.59 -45.29 15.97
CA LEU A 10 22.47 -44.09 16.03
C LEU A 10 22.70 -43.46 14.64
N ALA A 11 22.67 -44.22 13.55
CA ALA A 11 22.75 -43.70 12.20
C ALA A 11 21.48 -43.00 11.71
N LEU A 12 20.30 -43.40 12.24
CA LEU A 12 19.02 -42.77 11.95
C LEU A 12 18.79 -41.43 12.71
N CYS A 13 19.55 -41.20 13.80
CA CYS A 13 19.48 -39.90 14.52
C CYS A 13 20.38 -38.80 13.89
N PHE A 14 21.23 -39.10 12.93
CA PHE A 14 22.08 -38.12 12.26
C PHE A 14 21.59 -37.67 10.87
N CYS A 15 20.46 -38.22 10.38
CA CYS A 15 19.82 -37.79 9.13
C CYS A 15 18.71 -36.76 9.32
N GLY A 16 18.52 -36.25 10.54
CA GLY A 16 17.52 -35.24 10.82
C GLY A 16 18.13 -33.89 11.21
N ALA A 17 18.23 -32.98 10.29
CA ALA A 17 18.49 -31.55 10.45
C ALA A 17 19.76 -31.02 9.79
N CYS A 18 19.94 -31.25 8.49
CA CYS A 18 20.55 -30.20 7.70
C CYS A 18 19.48 -29.13 7.38
N SER A 19 19.09 -28.36 8.38
CA SER A 19 18.49 -27.05 8.12
C SER A 19 19.61 -26.19 7.52
N TYR A 20 19.60 -26.00 6.23
CA TYR A 20 20.47 -25.06 5.53
C TYR A 20 20.00 -23.65 5.92
N THR A 21 20.34 -23.21 7.13
CA THR A 21 20.32 -21.80 7.50
C THR A 21 21.41 -21.15 6.69
N LEU A 22 21.06 -20.61 5.52
CA LEU A 22 21.97 -19.81 4.70
C LEU A 22 22.51 -18.69 5.60
N LYS A 23 23.76 -18.83 6.02
CA LYS A 23 24.41 -17.87 6.93
C LYS A 23 24.44 -16.50 6.26
N ILE A 24 23.91 -15.47 6.93
CA ILE A 24 24.05 -14.07 6.48
C ILE A 24 25.54 -13.75 6.48
N LYS A 25 26.10 -13.47 5.31
CA LYS A 25 27.54 -13.25 5.13
C LYS A 25 27.89 -11.78 4.97
N ASP A 26 26.97 -10.97 4.47
CA ASP A 26 27.17 -9.56 4.13
C ASP A 26 25.88 -8.76 4.28
N GLY A 27 26.01 -7.43 4.26
CA GLY A 27 24.90 -6.50 4.44
C GLY A 27 23.88 -6.53 3.30
N ARG A 28 24.32 -6.79 2.06
CA ARG A 28 23.42 -6.95 0.90
C ARG A 28 22.51 -8.16 1.08
N THR A 29 23.09 -9.32 1.44
CA THR A 29 22.32 -10.54 1.71
C THR A 29 21.32 -10.33 2.86
N ALA A 30 21.70 -9.63 3.93
CA ALA A 30 20.81 -9.29 5.03
C ALA A 30 19.65 -8.41 4.54
N TYR A 31 19.93 -7.38 3.74
CA TYR A 31 18.95 -6.49 3.15
C TYR A 31 17.95 -7.23 2.25
N GLU A 32 18.43 -8.05 1.32
CA GLU A 32 17.60 -8.84 0.39
C GLU A 32 16.65 -9.79 1.12
N ARG A 33 17.06 -10.26 2.31
CA ARG A 33 16.24 -11.08 3.21
C ARG A 33 15.38 -10.25 4.17
N LYS A 34 15.22 -8.97 3.94
CA LYS A 34 14.41 -8.07 4.77
C LYS A 34 14.84 -8.03 6.25
N GLN A 35 16.10 -8.38 6.55
CA GLN A 35 16.69 -8.35 7.90
C GLN A 35 17.40 -7.01 8.13
N PHE A 36 16.64 -5.90 8.09
CA PHE A 36 17.20 -4.55 8.01
C PHE A 36 18.02 -4.15 9.23
N ALA A 37 17.59 -4.56 10.43
CA ALA A 37 18.35 -4.30 11.65
C ALA A 37 19.71 -5.06 11.67
N VAL A 38 19.78 -6.23 11.02
CA VAL A 38 21.03 -6.98 10.83
C VAL A 38 21.89 -6.35 9.73
N ALA A 39 21.25 -5.85 8.65
CA ALA A 39 21.92 -5.23 7.52
C ALA A 39 22.66 -3.93 7.90
N VAL A 40 22.08 -3.09 8.75
CA VAL A 40 22.65 -1.78 9.12
C VAL A 40 24.12 -1.88 9.57
N PRO A 41 24.50 -2.59 10.63
CA PRO A 41 25.90 -2.61 11.09
C PRO A 41 26.86 -3.29 10.11
N MET A 42 26.36 -4.14 9.21
CA MET A 42 27.15 -4.77 8.16
C MET A 42 27.40 -3.77 7.03
N LEU A 43 26.36 -3.11 6.53
CA LEU A 43 26.45 -2.11 5.46
C LEU A 43 27.29 -0.89 5.88
N GLU A 44 27.24 -0.44 7.13
CA GLU A 44 28.10 0.64 7.63
C GLU A 44 29.60 0.29 7.45
N LYS A 45 29.97 -0.95 7.78
CA LYS A 45 31.35 -1.43 7.61
C LYS A 45 31.75 -1.57 6.14
N GLU A 46 30.81 -1.98 5.30
CA GLU A 46 31.03 -2.18 3.86
C GLU A 46 31.14 -0.84 3.12
N VAL A 47 30.27 0.13 3.39
CA VAL A 47 30.36 1.48 2.81
C VAL A 47 31.72 2.15 3.13
N ALA A 48 32.21 1.98 4.38
CA ALA A 48 33.48 2.53 4.79
C ALA A 48 34.69 1.91 4.02
N LYS A 49 34.55 0.69 3.51
CA LYS A 49 35.58 -0.06 2.75
C LYS A 49 35.40 0.04 1.24
N ALA A 50 34.33 0.65 0.75
CA ALA A 50 34.03 0.74 -0.68
C ALA A 50 35.15 1.44 -1.44
N LYS A 51 35.65 0.77 -2.48
CA LYS A 51 36.81 1.22 -3.26
C LYS A 51 36.43 2.15 -4.41
N THR A 52 35.22 2.02 -4.92
CA THR A 52 34.75 2.81 -6.05
C THR A 52 33.58 3.70 -5.63
N ARG A 53 33.37 4.79 -6.38
CA ARG A 53 32.24 5.69 -6.19
C ARG A 53 30.89 4.97 -6.40
N VAL A 54 30.81 4.12 -7.42
CA VAL A 54 29.60 3.35 -7.75
C VAL A 54 29.25 2.37 -6.64
N GLU A 55 30.22 1.58 -6.17
CA GLU A 55 30.03 0.65 -5.04
C GLU A 55 29.57 1.38 -3.79
N ARG A 56 30.20 2.53 -3.47
CA ARG A 56 29.80 3.36 -2.33
C ARG A 56 28.37 3.84 -2.46
N GLY A 57 27.95 4.29 -3.65
CA GLY A 57 26.57 4.74 -3.94
C GLY A 57 25.56 3.61 -3.71
N GLN A 58 25.84 2.41 -4.22
CA GLN A 58 24.97 1.25 -4.06
C GLN A 58 24.80 0.85 -2.59
N LEU A 59 25.91 0.72 -1.86
CA LEU A 59 25.89 0.35 -0.43
C LEU A 59 25.23 1.44 0.42
N ALA A 60 25.49 2.73 0.10
CA ALA A 60 24.87 3.84 0.79
C ALA A 60 23.33 3.87 0.60
N TYR A 61 22.83 3.52 -0.58
CA TYR A 61 21.38 3.41 -0.82
C TYR A 61 20.76 2.30 0.04
N LEU A 62 21.35 1.09 0.03
CA LEU A 62 20.86 -0.03 0.85
C LEU A 62 20.89 0.31 2.35
N LEU A 63 21.93 0.99 2.80
CA LEU A 63 22.06 1.45 4.19
C LEU A 63 21.00 2.51 4.53
N GLY A 64 20.78 3.49 3.65
CA GLY A 64 19.74 4.50 3.79
C GLY A 64 18.35 3.88 3.89
N ASP A 65 18.03 2.93 3.01
CA ASP A 65 16.74 2.22 3.04
C ASP A 65 16.59 1.33 4.27
N SER A 66 17.68 0.68 4.74
CA SER A 66 17.66 -0.08 5.99
C SER A 66 17.38 0.81 7.20
N TYR A 67 17.99 2.00 7.25
CA TYR A 67 17.69 2.98 8.29
C TYR A 67 16.26 3.48 8.23
N ARG A 68 15.73 3.77 7.03
CA ARG A 68 14.34 4.18 6.85
C ARG A 68 13.36 3.10 7.34
N ARG A 69 13.62 1.83 7.00
CA ARG A 69 12.78 0.69 7.41
C ARG A 69 12.87 0.34 8.89
N THR A 70 13.87 0.86 9.58
CA THR A 70 14.04 0.74 11.05
C THR A 70 13.67 2.04 11.79
N GLY A 71 12.95 2.99 11.16
CA GLY A 71 12.45 4.21 11.77
C GLY A 71 13.51 5.29 12.03
N GLN A 72 14.71 5.19 11.42
CA GLN A 72 15.81 6.12 11.64
C GLN A 72 15.93 7.15 10.51
N ASP A 73 14.87 7.92 10.25
CA ASP A 73 14.70 8.78 9.08
C ASP A 73 15.80 9.83 8.89
N LYS A 74 16.31 10.43 9.97
CA LYS A 74 17.42 11.41 9.89
C LYS A 74 18.71 10.76 9.37
N ARG A 75 19.01 9.53 9.80
CA ARG A 75 20.16 8.77 9.29
C ARG A 75 19.91 8.32 7.84
N ALA A 76 18.71 7.84 7.55
CA ALA A 76 18.32 7.46 6.21
C ALA A 76 18.53 8.60 5.21
N LEU A 77 18.08 9.82 5.55
CA LEU A 77 18.26 11.00 4.71
C LEU A 77 19.72 11.27 4.36
N THR A 78 20.62 11.18 5.35
CA THR A 78 22.07 11.36 5.14
C THR A 78 22.63 10.34 4.15
N TRP A 79 22.21 9.09 4.26
CA TRP A 79 22.71 8.02 3.39
C TRP A 79 22.11 8.07 2.00
N PHE A 80 20.85 8.47 1.83
CA PHE A 80 20.28 8.72 0.51
C PHE A 80 20.98 9.87 -0.21
N LYS A 81 21.32 10.96 0.49
CA LYS A 81 22.15 12.02 -0.07
C LYS A 81 23.52 11.51 -0.49
N THR A 82 24.17 10.71 0.37
CA THR A 82 25.46 10.09 0.08
C THR A 82 25.36 9.18 -1.15
N ALA A 83 24.30 8.38 -1.28
CA ALA A 83 24.07 7.51 -2.44
C ALA A 83 23.95 8.35 -3.73
N TYR A 84 23.17 9.40 -3.73
CA TYR A 84 23.00 10.30 -4.86
C TYR A 84 24.31 10.98 -5.26
N ASP A 85 25.05 11.52 -4.29
CA ASP A 85 26.36 12.17 -4.52
C ASP A 85 27.42 11.18 -5.06
N ASN A 86 27.19 9.87 -4.91
CA ASN A 86 28.03 8.81 -5.44
C ASN A 86 27.43 8.11 -6.67
N ASN A 87 26.60 8.82 -7.44
CA ASN A 87 26.04 8.41 -8.74
C ASN A 87 25.16 7.16 -8.68
N TYR A 88 24.40 6.95 -7.58
CA TYR A 88 23.37 5.89 -7.56
C TYR A 88 22.20 6.22 -8.51
N GLY A 89 21.96 7.52 -8.75
CA GLY A 89 20.96 7.99 -9.72
C GLY A 89 19.62 8.39 -9.08
N ALA A 90 18.60 8.48 -9.93
CA ALA A 90 17.28 9.04 -9.62
C ALA A 90 16.58 8.40 -8.41
N ASP A 91 16.77 7.11 -8.16
CA ASP A 91 16.18 6.44 -7.00
C ASP A 91 16.68 7.00 -5.66
N ALA A 92 17.99 7.33 -5.59
CA ALA A 92 18.55 7.94 -4.39
C ALA A 92 18.03 9.37 -4.21
N LEU A 93 17.93 10.15 -5.29
CA LEU A 93 17.34 11.49 -5.26
C LEU A 93 15.87 11.44 -4.87
N LYS A 94 15.12 10.45 -5.37
CA LYS A 94 13.72 10.20 -4.98
C LYS A 94 13.60 9.93 -3.48
N ALA A 95 14.37 8.98 -2.97
CA ALA A 95 14.37 8.64 -1.54
C ALA A 95 14.78 9.85 -0.67
N TYR A 96 15.74 10.64 -1.13
CA TYR A 96 16.17 11.89 -0.46
C TYR A 96 15.07 12.94 -0.45
N ALA A 97 14.36 13.17 -1.57
CA ALA A 97 13.28 14.15 -1.67
C ALA A 97 12.10 13.81 -0.74
N PHE A 98 11.66 12.54 -0.72
CA PHE A 98 10.63 12.08 0.20
C PHE A 98 11.10 12.14 1.67
N GLY A 99 12.37 11.81 1.95
CA GLY A 99 12.95 11.97 3.29
C GLY A 99 12.98 13.41 3.77
N LEU A 100 13.25 14.38 2.89
CA LEU A 100 13.16 15.81 3.22
C LEU A 100 11.72 16.22 3.55
N LYS A 101 10.73 15.76 2.77
CA LYS A 101 9.31 16.01 3.01
C LYS A 101 8.89 15.43 4.37
N LYS A 102 9.30 14.19 4.68
CA LYS A 102 9.03 13.52 5.95
C LYS A 102 9.61 14.27 7.16
N LEU A 103 10.74 14.92 7.00
CA LEU A 103 11.38 15.75 8.03
C LEU A 103 10.94 17.23 8.00
N GLU A 104 9.84 17.54 7.34
CA GLU A 104 9.24 18.90 7.21
C GLU A 104 10.18 19.95 6.59
N ARG A 105 11.19 19.50 5.85
CA ARG A 105 12.11 20.37 5.10
C ARG A 105 11.53 20.69 3.72
N TYR A 106 10.32 21.27 3.72
CA TYR A 106 9.47 21.40 2.53
C TYR A 106 10.09 22.22 1.40
N ALA A 107 10.81 23.31 1.74
CA ALA A 107 11.51 24.11 0.74
C ALA A 107 12.57 23.29 -0.01
N GLU A 108 13.35 22.51 0.71
CA GLU A 108 14.38 21.64 0.13
C GLU A 108 13.76 20.44 -0.60
N ALA A 109 12.67 19.89 -0.08
CA ALA A 109 11.93 18.82 -0.75
C ALA A 109 11.42 19.28 -2.12
N ARG A 110 10.84 20.49 -2.22
CA ARG A 110 10.39 21.06 -3.51
C ARG A 110 11.53 21.14 -4.53
N GLU A 111 12.69 21.62 -4.12
CA GLU A 111 13.85 21.70 -5.02
C GLU A 111 14.36 20.30 -5.41
N ALA A 112 14.39 19.36 -4.48
CA ALA A 112 14.79 17.98 -4.75
C ALA A 112 13.82 17.30 -5.74
N PHE A 113 12.49 17.50 -5.59
CA PHE A 113 11.49 16.98 -6.53
C PHE A 113 11.58 17.62 -7.91
N LYS A 114 11.87 18.93 -8.02
CA LYS A 114 12.12 19.59 -9.31
C LYS A 114 13.35 18.98 -10.01
N ASN A 115 14.46 18.84 -9.28
CA ASN A 115 15.69 18.26 -9.81
C ASN A 115 15.47 16.81 -10.25
N LEU A 116 14.71 16.03 -9.46
CA LEU A 116 14.35 14.67 -9.79
C LEU A 116 13.50 14.62 -11.07
N GLY A 117 12.51 15.50 -11.23
CA GLY A 117 11.72 15.63 -12.46
C GLY A 117 12.59 15.92 -13.68
N ILE A 118 13.58 16.80 -13.56
CA ILE A 118 14.55 17.11 -14.62
C ILE A 118 15.41 15.87 -14.94
N GLU A 119 15.94 15.19 -13.91
CA GLU A 119 16.81 14.00 -14.07
C GLU A 119 16.12 12.85 -14.80
N ILE A 120 14.83 12.60 -14.48
CA ILE A 120 14.06 11.54 -15.16
C ILE A 120 13.45 11.99 -16.50
N GLY A 121 13.61 13.26 -16.89
CA GLY A 121 13.04 13.81 -18.12
C GLY A 121 11.54 14.10 -18.06
N SER A 122 10.96 14.23 -16.85
CA SER A 122 9.56 14.60 -16.64
C SER A 122 9.36 15.55 -15.46
N PRO A 123 9.43 16.86 -15.67
CA PRO A 123 9.03 17.83 -14.63
C PRO A 123 7.59 17.64 -14.13
N TYR A 124 6.73 17.01 -14.94
CA TYR A 124 5.33 16.71 -14.62
C TYR A 124 5.18 15.70 -13.47
N GLU A 125 6.03 14.67 -13.40
CA GLU A 125 5.82 13.50 -12.50
C GLU A 125 5.68 13.87 -11.03
N TYR A 126 6.44 14.87 -10.55
CA TYR A 126 6.45 15.26 -9.14
C TYR A 126 5.69 16.56 -8.83
N ARG A 127 4.84 17.06 -9.75
CA ARG A 127 4.05 18.29 -9.53
C ARG A 127 3.15 18.21 -8.30
N LYS A 128 2.55 17.04 -8.06
CA LYS A 128 1.68 16.79 -6.89
C LYS A 128 2.46 16.92 -5.59
N GLU A 129 3.67 16.36 -5.53
CA GLU A 129 4.54 16.43 -4.36
C GLU A 129 5.04 17.85 -4.09
N ILE A 130 5.37 18.58 -5.16
CA ILE A 130 5.77 20.01 -5.06
C ILE A 130 4.60 20.85 -4.52
N THR A 131 3.39 20.63 -5.04
CA THR A 131 2.18 21.31 -4.56
C THR A 131 1.85 20.93 -3.12
N ALA A 132 1.88 19.64 -2.79
CA ALA A 132 1.62 19.13 -1.44
C ALA A 132 2.61 19.73 -0.42
N ALA A 133 3.91 19.78 -0.74
CA ALA A 133 4.92 20.41 0.11
C ALA A 133 4.70 21.93 0.31
N THR A 134 4.13 22.63 -0.69
CA THR A 134 3.77 24.05 -0.56
C THR A 134 2.58 24.23 0.38
N ILE A 135 1.54 23.43 0.20
CA ILE A 135 0.32 23.45 1.03
C ILE A 135 0.65 23.06 2.48
N ALA A 136 1.51 22.06 2.67
CA ALA A 136 1.96 21.60 4.00
C ALA A 136 2.65 22.72 4.81
N GLU A 137 3.50 23.51 4.16
CA GLU A 137 4.16 24.64 4.78
C GLU A 137 3.15 25.71 5.27
N ASP A 138 2.08 25.93 4.51
CA ASP A 138 0.99 26.85 4.91
C ASP A 138 0.14 26.27 6.05
N TRP A 139 -0.11 24.98 6.06
CA TRP A 139 -0.82 24.32 7.16
C TRP A 139 -0.03 24.37 8.48
N LEU A 140 1.28 24.23 8.44
CA LEU A 140 2.12 24.40 9.63
C LEU A 140 1.99 25.82 10.22
N LYS A 141 1.98 26.84 9.38
CA LYS A 141 1.81 28.24 9.81
C LYS A 141 0.46 28.51 10.46
N GLN A 142 -0.59 27.78 10.06
CA GLN A 142 -1.97 27.94 10.55
C GLN A 142 -2.28 27.06 11.78
N ALA A 143 -1.48 26.05 12.07
CA ALA A 143 -1.71 25.08 13.13
C ALA A 143 -2.00 25.67 14.51
N PRO A 144 -1.28 26.70 15.00
CA PRO A 144 -1.49 27.25 16.34
C PRO A 144 -2.90 27.81 16.57
N ALA A 145 -3.62 28.17 15.52
CA ALA A 145 -4.91 28.84 15.60
C ALA A 145 -6.13 27.93 15.33
N ASN A 146 -5.93 26.63 15.10
CA ASN A 146 -7.02 25.73 14.66
C ASN A 146 -7.70 24.95 15.79
N GLY A 147 -7.33 25.21 17.04
CA GLY A 147 -7.97 24.61 18.22
C GLY A 147 -7.53 23.18 18.56
N TRP A 148 -6.59 22.60 17.82
CA TRP A 148 -6.04 21.29 18.14
C TRP A 148 -4.87 21.38 19.13
N LYS A 149 -4.80 20.41 20.05
CA LYS A 149 -3.67 20.17 20.96
C LYS A 149 -3.34 18.69 20.94
N LEU A 150 -2.05 18.37 20.85
CA LEU A 150 -1.53 17.01 20.91
C LEU A 150 -0.55 16.89 22.08
N GLU A 151 -0.62 15.77 22.80
CA GLU A 151 0.25 15.44 23.91
C GLU A 151 0.69 13.98 23.81
N ASP A 152 1.94 13.70 24.15
CA ASP A 152 2.49 12.35 24.24
C ASP A 152 1.74 11.52 25.29
N ALA A 153 1.30 10.31 24.96
CA ALA A 153 0.61 9.46 25.91
C ALA A 153 1.58 8.94 26.99
N PRO A 154 1.17 8.92 28.27
CA PRO A 154 2.08 8.60 29.38
C PRO A 154 2.63 7.17 29.34
N PHE A 155 1.94 6.26 28.66
CA PHE A 155 2.29 4.85 28.55
C PHE A 155 3.19 4.48 27.35
N ASN A 156 3.59 5.44 26.53
CA ASN A 156 4.53 5.19 25.43
C ASN A 156 5.89 4.71 25.98
N SER A 157 6.52 3.81 25.25
CA SER A 157 7.81 3.20 25.57
C SER A 157 8.95 3.77 24.69
N ALA A 158 10.14 3.19 24.79
CA ALA A 158 11.24 3.49 23.87
C ALA A 158 11.18 2.64 22.57
N GLN A 159 10.18 1.82 22.41
CA GLN A 159 9.89 0.97 21.25
C GLN A 159 8.70 1.54 20.47
N ASN A 160 8.05 0.73 19.62
CA ASN A 160 6.86 1.16 18.90
C ASN A 160 5.61 0.90 19.75
N ASP A 161 4.72 1.89 19.81
CA ASP A 161 3.43 1.85 20.49
C ASP A 161 2.39 2.47 19.55
N PHE A 162 1.49 1.68 18.96
CA PHE A 162 0.64 2.20 17.89
C PHE A 162 -0.75 1.55 17.80
N ALA A 163 -1.59 2.16 16.96
CA ALA A 163 -2.94 1.71 16.61
C ALA A 163 -3.82 1.40 17.85
N PRO A 164 -4.08 2.40 18.71
CA PRO A 164 -4.94 2.23 19.86
C PRO A 164 -6.39 1.97 19.43
N THR A 165 -7.10 1.15 20.24
CA THR A 165 -8.53 0.92 20.11
C THR A 165 -9.16 0.83 21.50
N TYR A 166 -10.43 1.23 21.65
CA TYR A 166 -11.14 1.10 22.92
C TYR A 166 -11.61 -0.33 23.16
N PHE A 167 -11.32 -0.85 24.34
CA PHE A 167 -11.99 -2.02 24.91
C PHE A 167 -13.36 -1.62 25.51
N ALA A 168 -14.19 -2.60 25.87
CA ALA A 168 -15.56 -2.34 26.32
C ALA A 168 -15.65 -1.50 27.60
N ASP A 169 -14.67 -1.57 28.48
CA ASP A 169 -14.60 -0.86 29.78
C ASP A 169 -13.94 0.53 29.67
N GLY A 170 -13.58 0.96 28.47
CA GLY A 170 -12.97 2.27 28.20
C GLY A 170 -11.43 2.25 28.23
N ARG A 171 -10.81 1.14 28.61
CA ARG A 171 -9.35 0.99 28.48
C ARG A 171 -8.94 0.97 27.02
N LEU A 172 -7.66 1.24 26.77
CA LEU A 172 -7.07 1.16 25.44
C LEU A 172 -6.35 -0.16 25.26
N VAL A 173 -6.60 -0.82 24.13
CA VAL A 173 -5.76 -1.91 23.61
C VAL A 173 -4.95 -1.34 22.45
N PHE A 174 -3.66 -1.65 22.39
CA PHE A 174 -2.76 -1.15 21.37
C PHE A 174 -1.67 -2.18 21.05
N THR A 175 -0.97 -1.98 19.96
CA THR A 175 0.13 -2.85 19.50
C THR A 175 1.46 -2.29 19.96
N SER A 176 2.35 -3.16 20.44
CA SER A 176 3.70 -2.77 20.84
C SER A 176 4.73 -3.89 20.70
N ASP A 177 5.96 -3.53 20.36
CA ASP A 177 7.14 -4.41 20.38
C ASP A 177 8.07 -4.15 21.57
N ARG A 178 7.50 -3.66 22.68
CA ARG A 178 8.21 -3.38 23.95
C ARG A 178 8.81 -4.64 24.60
N ALA A 179 9.75 -4.44 25.52
CA ALA A 179 10.49 -5.52 26.16
C ALA A 179 9.62 -6.59 26.88
N MET A 180 8.37 -6.24 27.22
CA MET A 180 7.40 -7.14 27.86
C MET A 180 6.66 -8.05 26.85
N ALA A 181 6.90 -7.91 25.56
CA ALA A 181 6.29 -8.77 24.55
C ALA A 181 6.68 -10.24 24.76
N LYS A 182 5.78 -11.15 24.44
CA LYS A 182 5.86 -12.59 24.74
C LYS A 182 6.99 -13.32 24.04
N SER A 183 7.51 -12.79 22.92
CA SER A 183 8.55 -13.43 22.13
C SER A 183 9.89 -13.53 22.87
N GLU A 184 10.60 -14.66 22.73
CA GLU A 184 11.94 -14.84 23.30
C GLU A 184 13.04 -14.16 22.45
N GLY A 185 12.84 -14.04 21.13
CA GLY A 185 13.80 -13.47 20.16
C GLY A 185 13.51 -12.03 19.79
N ASN A 186 14.37 -11.46 18.94
CA ASN A 186 14.14 -10.19 18.29
C ASN A 186 13.73 -10.40 16.82
N TYR A 187 12.83 -9.55 16.34
CA TYR A 187 12.43 -9.53 14.94
C TYR A 187 13.52 -8.88 14.09
N ASN A 188 14.11 -9.62 13.17
CA ASN A 188 15.28 -9.17 12.40
C ASN A 188 15.02 -7.99 11.48
N TRP A 189 13.76 -7.68 11.18
CA TRP A 189 13.37 -6.49 10.44
C TRP A 189 13.65 -5.22 11.26
N THR A 190 13.09 -5.13 12.46
CA THR A 190 13.19 -3.95 13.33
C THR A 190 14.35 -4.00 14.33
N GLY A 191 14.79 -5.20 14.72
CA GLY A 191 15.72 -5.42 15.82
C GLY A 191 15.07 -5.37 17.21
N GLN A 192 13.77 -5.07 17.28
CA GLN A 192 12.95 -5.06 18.49
C GLN A 192 12.33 -6.44 18.74
N LYS A 193 11.49 -6.58 19.76
CA LYS A 193 10.67 -7.77 19.98
C LYS A 193 9.65 -7.94 18.84
N PHE A 194 8.98 -9.09 18.79
CA PHE A 194 7.78 -9.24 17.98
C PHE A 194 6.65 -8.44 18.63
N MET A 195 5.68 -8.04 17.82
CA MET A 195 4.57 -7.20 18.24
C MET A 195 3.52 -8.01 18.99
N ASP A 196 3.05 -7.50 20.13
CA ASP A 196 1.96 -8.03 20.93
C ASP A 196 0.88 -6.99 21.20
N LEU A 197 -0.31 -7.43 21.59
CA LEU A 197 -1.39 -6.58 22.06
C LEU A 197 -1.21 -6.28 23.56
N PHE A 198 -1.27 -5.01 23.93
CA PHE A 198 -1.20 -4.49 25.29
C PHE A 198 -2.48 -3.76 25.66
N ILE A 199 -2.79 -3.67 26.96
CA ILE A 199 -3.94 -2.95 27.50
C ILE A 199 -3.50 -1.97 28.58
N VAL A 200 -4.15 -0.80 28.64
CA VAL A 200 -3.83 0.26 29.60
C VAL A 200 -5.04 1.13 29.90
N GLU A 201 -5.14 1.66 31.11
CA GLU A 201 -6.01 2.81 31.40
C GLU A 201 -5.45 4.06 30.69
N PRO A 202 -6.29 4.90 30.06
CA PRO A 202 -5.82 6.03 29.25
C PRO A 202 -4.85 6.99 29.95
N GLU A 203 -4.99 7.14 31.28
CA GLU A 203 -4.18 8.05 32.10
C GLU A 203 -3.04 7.32 32.85
N ALA A 204 -2.94 6.00 32.74
CA ALA A 204 -1.90 5.22 33.41
C ALA A 204 -0.62 5.15 32.56
N ALA A 205 0.53 5.02 33.24
CA ALA A 205 1.83 4.91 32.58
C ALA A 205 2.31 3.44 32.40
N SER A 206 1.57 2.46 32.94
CA SER A 206 2.02 1.07 33.04
C SER A 206 1.05 0.11 32.32
N PRO A 207 1.22 -0.12 31.02
CA PRO A 207 0.40 -1.10 30.31
C PRO A 207 0.77 -2.52 30.70
N GLN A 208 -0.19 -3.42 30.48
CA GLN A 208 -0.05 -4.86 30.69
C GLN A 208 -0.27 -5.60 29.36
N VAL A 209 0.25 -6.81 29.26
CA VAL A 209 -0.05 -7.70 28.13
C VAL A 209 -1.56 -7.97 28.13
N PHE A 210 -2.21 -7.83 26.98
CA PHE A 210 -3.66 -7.88 26.90
C PHE A 210 -4.21 -9.27 27.21
N ASP A 211 -3.79 -10.30 26.48
CA ASP A 211 -4.23 -11.68 26.70
C ASP A 211 -3.21 -12.69 26.16
N GLY A 212 -2.97 -13.74 26.93
CA GLY A 212 -1.99 -14.77 26.57
C GLY A 212 -2.41 -15.73 25.47
N GLN A 213 -3.70 -15.85 25.14
CA GLN A 213 -4.20 -16.66 24.02
C GLN A 213 -4.17 -15.89 22.70
N LEU A 214 -4.36 -14.58 22.75
CA LEU A 214 -4.33 -13.73 21.58
C LEU A 214 -2.91 -13.39 21.12
N ASN A 215 -1.96 -13.30 22.07
CA ASN A 215 -0.55 -13.09 21.79
C ASN A 215 0.20 -14.43 21.69
N THR A 216 1.06 -14.56 20.68
CA THR A 216 1.88 -15.75 20.43
C THR A 216 3.38 -15.41 20.50
N GLY A 217 4.25 -16.19 19.92
CA GLY A 217 5.66 -15.85 19.71
C GLY A 217 5.92 -15.13 18.38
N GLY A 218 4.86 -14.79 17.64
CA GLY A 218 4.91 -14.07 16.35
C GLY A 218 4.55 -12.61 16.48
N ASN A 219 4.12 -12.00 15.36
CA ASN A 219 3.60 -10.63 15.34
C ASN A 219 2.07 -10.67 15.41
N GLU A 220 1.52 -10.10 16.44
CA GLU A 220 0.12 -9.75 16.57
C GLU A 220 -0.03 -8.22 16.64
N GLY A 221 -1.06 -7.69 15.98
CA GLY A 221 -1.25 -6.24 15.99
C GLY A 221 -2.62 -5.80 15.54
N THR A 222 -2.83 -4.52 15.59
CA THR A 222 -4.06 -3.80 15.22
C THR A 222 -5.34 -4.58 15.45
N ALA A 223 -6.01 -4.30 16.55
CA ALA A 223 -7.25 -4.98 16.95
C ALA A 223 -8.46 -4.04 16.86
N CYS A 224 -9.65 -4.61 16.71
CA CYS A 224 -10.91 -3.91 16.98
C CYS A 224 -11.89 -4.84 17.70
N PHE A 225 -12.78 -4.26 18.48
CA PHE A 225 -13.73 -4.98 19.34
C PHE A 225 -15.18 -4.62 19.01
N ASN A 226 -16.09 -5.58 19.23
CA ASN A 226 -17.50 -5.22 19.33
C ASN A 226 -17.75 -4.39 20.61
N MET A 227 -18.90 -3.73 20.69
CA MET A 227 -19.24 -2.85 21.82
C MET A 227 -19.26 -3.56 23.17
N ALA A 228 -19.58 -4.86 23.18
CA ALA A 228 -19.61 -5.68 24.40
C ALA A 228 -18.22 -6.21 24.83
N GLY A 229 -17.17 -6.06 24.03
CA GLY A 229 -15.86 -6.61 24.30
C GLY A 229 -15.79 -8.15 24.29
N THR A 230 -16.77 -8.80 23.65
CA THR A 230 -16.88 -10.25 23.55
C THR A 230 -16.42 -10.82 22.21
N THR A 231 -16.12 -9.95 21.24
CA THR A 231 -15.61 -10.32 19.94
C THR A 231 -14.44 -9.40 19.60
N VAL A 232 -13.34 -9.98 19.15
CA VAL A 232 -12.15 -9.27 18.69
C VAL A 232 -11.76 -9.73 17.28
N TYR A 233 -11.46 -8.77 16.43
CA TYR A 233 -10.75 -8.97 15.17
C TYR A 233 -9.37 -8.37 15.32
N PHE A 234 -8.34 -9.12 14.98
CA PHE A 234 -6.95 -8.65 15.10
C PHE A 234 -6.07 -9.26 14.02
N VAL A 235 -4.96 -8.59 13.73
CA VAL A 235 -4.00 -9.05 12.71
C VAL A 235 -2.98 -9.99 13.34
N ARG A 236 -2.66 -11.08 12.62
CA ARG A 236 -1.55 -11.98 12.93
C ARG A 236 -0.76 -12.27 11.68
N ALA A 237 0.58 -12.21 11.78
CA ALA A 237 1.45 -12.62 10.69
C ALA A 237 1.61 -14.14 10.67
N VAL A 238 1.40 -14.77 9.52
CA VAL A 238 1.49 -16.23 9.33
C VAL A 238 2.46 -16.57 8.19
N GLY A 239 3.14 -17.70 8.29
CA GLY A 239 3.98 -18.26 7.22
C GLY A 239 5.48 -17.95 7.26
N ALA A 240 6.00 -17.21 8.23
CA ALA A 240 7.41 -16.78 8.29
C ALA A 240 8.36 -17.84 8.87
N TYR A 241 8.26 -19.10 8.48
CA TYR A 241 9.26 -20.09 8.85
C TYR A 241 10.23 -20.37 7.68
N LYS A 242 11.53 -20.14 7.89
CA LYS A 242 12.65 -20.55 7.01
C LYS A 242 12.75 -19.84 5.65
N GLY A 243 12.47 -18.52 5.59
CA GLY A 243 12.76 -17.73 4.37
C GLY A 243 11.56 -17.52 3.46
N ASP A 244 10.36 -18.00 3.83
CA ASP A 244 9.12 -17.63 3.16
C ASP A 244 8.63 -16.26 3.60
N ASP A 245 7.95 -15.53 2.72
CA ASP A 245 7.30 -14.27 3.09
C ASP A 245 6.19 -14.54 4.10
N ALA A 246 6.14 -13.73 5.18
CA ALA A 246 5.01 -13.73 6.10
C ALA A 246 3.87 -12.90 5.52
N PHE A 247 2.65 -13.40 5.63
CA PHE A 247 1.44 -12.69 5.24
C PHE A 247 0.59 -12.37 6.47
N CYS A 248 0.11 -11.14 6.53
CA CYS A 248 -0.77 -10.71 7.60
C CYS A 248 -2.22 -11.12 7.29
N LYS A 249 -2.89 -11.72 8.28
CA LYS A 249 -4.29 -12.15 8.21
C LYS A 249 -5.07 -11.59 9.38
N ILE A 250 -6.35 -11.30 9.15
CA ILE A 250 -7.28 -10.93 10.22
C ILE A 250 -7.83 -12.21 10.84
N TYR A 251 -7.67 -12.31 12.14
CA TYR A 251 -8.20 -13.39 12.99
C TYR A 251 -9.40 -12.90 13.79
N LEU A 252 -10.31 -13.82 14.06
CA LEU A 252 -11.47 -13.65 14.93
C LEU A 252 -11.30 -14.50 16.17
N ALA A 253 -11.52 -13.90 17.34
CA ALA A 253 -11.75 -14.63 18.58
C ALA A 253 -13.00 -14.09 19.29
N GLN A 254 -13.66 -14.98 20.03
CA GLN A 254 -14.90 -14.69 20.74
C GLN A 254 -14.83 -15.24 22.17
N LYS A 255 -15.62 -14.65 23.05
CA LYS A 255 -15.86 -15.15 24.40
C LYS A 255 -17.34 -15.02 24.78
N SER A 256 -17.82 -15.91 25.66
CA SER A 256 -19.24 -15.97 26.01
C SER A 256 -19.68 -14.85 26.96
N SER A 257 -18.77 -14.32 27.77
CA SER A 257 -19.00 -13.19 28.68
C SER A 257 -17.74 -12.36 28.87
N ALA A 258 -17.82 -11.24 29.57
CA ALA A 258 -16.66 -10.37 29.86
C ALA A 258 -15.57 -11.14 30.67
N GLU A 259 -15.94 -12.06 31.52
CA GLU A 259 -15.05 -12.81 32.42
C GLU A 259 -14.54 -14.13 31.81
N SER A 260 -15.12 -14.57 30.68
CA SER A 260 -14.73 -15.81 30.01
C SER A 260 -13.40 -15.63 29.26
N ALA A 261 -12.67 -16.76 29.13
CA ALA A 261 -11.51 -16.80 28.25
C ALA A 261 -11.92 -16.66 26.75
N TRP A 262 -11.05 -16.17 25.94
CA TRP A 262 -11.20 -16.16 24.49
C TRP A 262 -11.15 -17.60 23.94
N ASN A 263 -11.91 -17.90 22.90
CA ASN A 263 -11.73 -19.14 22.15
C ASN A 263 -10.43 -19.06 21.32
N ASP A 264 -10.02 -20.16 20.72
CA ASP A 264 -8.88 -20.21 19.83
C ASP A 264 -9.15 -19.31 18.60
N PRO A 265 -8.23 -18.37 18.29
CA PRO A 265 -8.40 -17.48 17.16
C PRO A 265 -8.42 -18.22 15.82
N THR A 266 -9.38 -17.87 14.96
CA THR A 266 -9.51 -18.43 13.60
C THR A 266 -9.36 -17.33 12.54
N PRO A 267 -8.68 -17.59 11.41
CA PRO A 267 -8.61 -16.62 10.33
C PRO A 267 -9.99 -16.42 9.69
N LEU A 268 -10.28 -15.19 9.22
CA LEU A 268 -11.51 -14.93 8.47
C LEU A 268 -11.50 -15.72 7.14
N PRO A 269 -12.59 -16.37 6.77
CA PRO A 269 -12.59 -17.38 5.72
C PRO A 269 -12.49 -16.81 4.28
N PHE A 270 -12.82 -15.53 4.06
CA PHE A 270 -12.74 -14.89 2.75
C PHE A 270 -11.33 -14.46 2.34
N GLN A 271 -10.32 -14.68 3.19
CA GLN A 271 -8.96 -14.20 2.93
C GLN A 271 -8.22 -15.11 1.96
N LYS A 272 -7.72 -14.52 0.86
CA LYS A 272 -6.91 -15.22 -0.15
C LYS A 272 -5.50 -15.51 0.38
N GLU A 273 -4.88 -16.62 -0.05
CA GLU A 273 -3.47 -16.89 0.21
C GLU A 273 -2.57 -15.75 -0.35
N LYS A 274 -1.42 -15.54 0.25
CA LYS A 274 -0.39 -14.57 -0.19
C LYS A 274 -0.88 -13.12 -0.38
N ILE A 275 -2.03 -12.78 0.16
CA ILE A 275 -2.57 -11.42 0.25
C ILE A 275 -2.57 -11.00 1.71
N ASN A 276 -2.17 -9.75 1.97
CA ASN A 276 -2.22 -9.16 3.29
C ASN A 276 -3.59 -8.55 3.57
N TYR A 277 -4.08 -8.76 4.78
CA TYR A 277 -5.30 -8.16 5.32
C TYR A 277 -4.95 -7.52 6.66
N LEU A 278 -5.13 -6.20 6.77
CA LEU A 278 -4.59 -5.38 7.85
C LEU A 278 -5.67 -4.47 8.45
N HIS A 279 -5.44 -4.00 9.67
CA HIS A 279 -6.13 -2.88 10.30
C HIS A 279 -7.66 -3.02 10.30
N PRO A 280 -8.22 -4.06 10.94
CA PRO A 280 -9.66 -4.25 11.00
C PRO A 280 -10.34 -3.14 11.80
N ALA A 281 -11.50 -2.67 11.33
CA ALA A 281 -12.38 -1.73 12.01
C ALA A 281 -13.85 -2.17 11.87
N LEU A 282 -14.52 -2.40 12.97
CA LEU A 282 -15.90 -2.88 13.00
C LEU A 282 -16.87 -1.71 13.16
N SER A 283 -17.95 -1.70 12.36
CA SER A 283 -19.05 -0.75 12.55
C SER A 283 -19.71 -0.93 13.94
N ALA A 284 -20.29 0.13 14.48
CA ALA A 284 -20.90 0.13 15.81
C ALA A 284 -22.02 -0.93 15.96
N ASP A 285 -22.75 -1.22 14.90
CA ASP A 285 -23.78 -2.26 14.83
C ASP A 285 -23.21 -3.70 14.64
N GLY A 286 -21.91 -3.82 14.43
CA GLY A 286 -21.22 -5.10 14.22
C GLY A 286 -21.44 -5.73 12.84
N ASN A 287 -22.10 -5.04 11.90
CA ASN A 287 -22.53 -5.60 10.61
C ASN A 287 -21.55 -5.36 9.46
N THR A 288 -20.65 -4.39 9.58
CA THR A 288 -19.67 -4.08 8.55
C THR A 288 -18.26 -4.13 9.13
N LEU A 289 -17.39 -4.94 8.54
CA LEU A 289 -15.96 -4.93 8.84
C LEU A 289 -15.22 -4.17 7.72
N TYR A 290 -14.51 -3.12 8.09
CA TYR A 290 -13.59 -2.40 7.21
C TYR A 290 -12.16 -2.87 7.49
N PHE A 291 -11.32 -2.89 6.48
CA PHE A 291 -9.92 -3.28 6.61
C PHE A 291 -9.10 -2.79 5.41
N ALA A 292 -7.78 -2.88 5.49
CA ALA A 292 -6.87 -2.63 4.38
C ALA A 292 -6.37 -3.95 3.78
N SER A 293 -6.20 -4.00 2.46
CA SER A 293 -5.63 -5.17 1.76
C SER A 293 -4.82 -4.73 0.53
N ASN A 294 -3.74 -5.46 0.25
CA ASN A 294 -2.98 -5.34 -0.98
C ASN A 294 -3.46 -6.33 -2.08
N ASP A 295 -4.74 -6.65 -2.09
CA ASP A 295 -5.34 -7.48 -3.13
C ASP A 295 -5.15 -6.78 -4.49
N PRO A 296 -4.57 -7.47 -5.50
CA PRO A 296 -4.32 -6.88 -6.82
C PRO A 296 -5.60 -6.47 -7.59
N GLU A 297 -6.79 -6.82 -7.10
CA GLU A 297 -8.06 -6.28 -7.60
C GLU A 297 -8.34 -4.84 -7.13
N GLY A 298 -7.54 -4.29 -6.24
CA GLY A 298 -7.58 -2.92 -5.76
C GLY A 298 -7.06 -1.89 -6.77
N TRP A 299 -6.80 -0.70 -6.28
CA TRP A 299 -6.39 0.47 -7.09
C TRP A 299 -4.91 0.82 -6.94
N GLY A 300 -4.27 0.37 -5.86
CA GLY A 300 -2.92 0.80 -5.51
C GLY A 300 -2.11 -0.22 -4.71
N GLY A 301 -1.41 0.27 -3.71
CA GLY A 301 -0.64 -0.55 -2.79
C GLY A 301 -1.55 -1.31 -1.83
N TYR A 302 -1.96 -0.65 -0.76
CA TYR A 302 -3.01 -1.12 0.13
C TYR A 302 -4.26 -0.27 -0.05
N ASP A 303 -5.38 -0.91 -0.29
CA ASP A 303 -6.68 -0.27 -0.47
C ASP A 303 -7.62 -0.58 0.70
N LEU A 304 -8.58 0.31 0.97
CA LEU A 304 -9.67 0.07 1.91
C LEU A 304 -10.74 -0.82 1.29
N TYR A 305 -11.11 -1.85 2.02
CA TYR A 305 -12.16 -2.79 1.70
C TYR A 305 -13.24 -2.80 2.79
N SER A 306 -14.41 -3.34 2.45
CA SER A 306 -15.44 -3.67 3.43
C SER A 306 -16.08 -5.03 3.14
N ALA A 307 -16.41 -5.77 4.20
CA ALA A 307 -17.22 -6.98 4.16
C ALA A 307 -18.49 -6.77 5.00
N GLN A 308 -19.64 -7.21 4.49
CA GLN A 308 -20.91 -7.18 5.20
C GLN A 308 -21.14 -8.52 5.90
N ARG A 309 -21.67 -8.48 7.13
CA ARG A 309 -22.08 -9.71 7.83
C ARG A 309 -23.28 -10.33 7.08
N ASN A 310 -23.20 -11.61 6.83
CA ASN A 310 -24.24 -12.35 6.12
C ASN A 310 -24.46 -13.74 6.79
N ALA A 311 -25.50 -13.86 7.57
CA ALA A 311 -25.84 -15.10 8.27
C ALA A 311 -26.23 -16.26 7.32
N LYS A 312 -26.48 -15.98 6.03
CA LYS A 312 -26.80 -17.00 5.01
C LYS A 312 -25.54 -17.49 4.29
N SER A 313 -24.42 -16.78 4.40
CA SER A 313 -23.14 -17.21 3.87
C SER A 313 -22.51 -18.24 4.81
N GLU A 314 -21.89 -19.27 4.25
CA GLU A 314 -21.14 -20.28 4.99
C GLU A 314 -19.97 -19.66 5.81
N SER A 315 -19.41 -18.57 5.29
CA SER A 315 -18.37 -17.78 5.95
C SER A 315 -18.88 -16.85 7.04
N GLY A 316 -20.18 -16.59 7.13
CA GLY A 316 -20.78 -15.54 7.96
C GLY A 316 -20.59 -14.12 7.44
N TRP A 317 -19.93 -13.96 6.27
CA TRP A 317 -19.62 -12.68 5.62
C TRP A 317 -19.88 -12.76 4.13
N ASP A 318 -20.18 -11.63 3.51
CA ASP A 318 -20.13 -11.47 2.06
C ASP A 318 -18.68 -11.35 1.59
N GLU A 319 -18.45 -11.60 0.29
CA GLU A 319 -17.15 -11.30 -0.34
C GLU A 319 -16.77 -9.83 -0.15
N PRO A 320 -15.52 -9.55 0.24
CA PRO A 320 -15.03 -8.20 0.42
C PRO A 320 -15.17 -7.35 -0.85
N LYS A 321 -15.53 -6.08 -0.67
CA LYS A 321 -15.62 -5.10 -1.75
C LYS A 321 -14.63 -3.97 -1.51
N VAL A 322 -13.82 -3.68 -2.52
CA VAL A 322 -12.95 -2.51 -2.52
C VAL A 322 -13.81 -1.23 -2.44
N LEU A 323 -13.41 -0.28 -1.62
CA LEU A 323 -14.10 1.01 -1.53
C LEU A 323 -13.84 1.86 -2.79
N SER A 324 -14.59 2.95 -2.92
CA SER A 324 -14.54 3.78 -4.13
C SER A 324 -13.17 4.42 -4.36
N ARG A 325 -12.90 4.77 -5.63
CA ARG A 325 -11.71 5.53 -6.05
C ARG A 325 -11.59 6.93 -5.42
N ASN A 326 -12.66 7.44 -4.84
CA ASN A 326 -12.57 8.71 -4.10
C ASN A 326 -11.75 8.54 -2.80
N LEU A 327 -11.67 7.33 -2.27
CA LEU A 327 -10.94 7.01 -1.04
C LEU A 327 -9.61 6.35 -1.36
N ASN A 328 -9.63 5.37 -2.27
CA ASN A 328 -8.47 4.58 -2.64
C ASN A 328 -7.70 5.22 -3.81
N THR A 329 -6.38 5.21 -3.70
CA THR A 329 -5.45 5.83 -4.64
C THR A 329 -4.42 4.81 -5.17
N PRO A 330 -3.50 5.17 -6.06
CA PRO A 330 -2.34 4.33 -6.35
C PRO A 330 -1.36 4.13 -5.18
N GLY A 331 -1.50 4.90 -4.09
CA GLY A 331 -0.71 4.78 -2.86
C GLY A 331 -1.26 3.72 -1.91
N ASN A 332 -1.19 4.01 -0.62
CA ASN A 332 -1.68 3.15 0.44
C ASN A 332 -2.77 3.88 1.24
N GLU A 333 -3.88 3.21 1.48
CA GLU A 333 -4.93 3.61 2.40
C GLU A 333 -5.02 2.58 3.52
N LEU A 334 -4.77 3.03 4.75
CA LEU A 334 -4.53 2.16 5.92
C LEU A 334 -5.29 2.66 7.15
N PHE A 335 -5.36 1.85 8.20
CA PHE A 335 -5.87 2.19 9.53
C PHE A 335 -7.29 2.82 9.51
N PRO A 336 -8.29 2.19 8.90
CA PRO A 336 -9.66 2.67 8.98
C PRO A 336 -10.14 2.69 10.43
N THR A 337 -10.88 3.73 10.81
CA THR A 337 -11.54 3.88 12.11
C THR A 337 -12.88 4.56 11.92
N LEU A 338 -13.88 4.13 12.66
CA LEU A 338 -15.24 4.63 12.54
C LEU A 338 -15.67 5.40 13.79
N ASP A 339 -16.28 6.57 13.57
CA ASP A 339 -17.00 7.34 14.57
C ASP A 339 -18.34 7.77 13.99
N ALA A 340 -19.40 7.10 14.41
CA ALA A 340 -20.75 7.19 13.80
C ALA A 340 -20.68 7.01 12.26
N ASP A 341 -21.09 7.99 11.48
CA ASP A 341 -21.09 7.97 10.02
C ASP A 341 -19.78 8.46 9.39
N THR A 342 -18.78 8.78 10.21
CA THR A 342 -17.47 9.26 9.75
C THR A 342 -16.46 8.11 9.73
N LEU A 343 -15.80 7.94 8.58
CA LEU A 343 -14.64 7.07 8.42
C LEU A 343 -13.38 7.93 8.46
N TYR A 344 -12.46 7.61 9.36
CA TYR A 344 -11.09 8.11 9.38
C TYR A 344 -10.16 7.04 8.81
N PHE A 345 -9.13 7.44 8.10
CA PHE A 345 -8.11 6.55 7.56
C PHE A 345 -6.82 7.31 7.30
N ALA A 346 -5.73 6.61 7.12
CA ALA A 346 -4.44 7.20 6.77
C ALA A 346 -4.13 6.91 5.29
N SER A 347 -3.58 7.89 4.57
CA SER A 347 -3.16 7.72 3.16
C SER A 347 -1.85 8.44 2.88
N ASP A 348 -1.00 7.81 2.04
CA ASP A 348 0.19 8.41 1.44
C ASP A 348 -0.02 8.78 -0.04
N GLY A 349 -1.15 8.38 -0.63
CA GLY A 349 -1.49 8.65 -2.02
C GLY A 349 -2.32 9.91 -2.23
N LEU A 350 -3.02 10.40 -1.19
CA LEU A 350 -3.74 11.67 -1.21
C LEU A 350 -2.79 12.84 -0.89
N PRO A 351 -3.09 14.07 -1.36
CA PRO A 351 -2.26 15.23 -1.05
C PRO A 351 -2.15 15.47 0.46
N GLY A 352 -0.92 15.40 0.99
CA GLY A 352 -0.65 15.43 2.42
C GLY A 352 0.67 16.09 2.79
N MET A 353 0.96 16.10 4.09
CA MET A 353 2.12 16.78 4.66
C MET A 353 3.39 15.92 4.58
N GLY A 354 3.25 14.60 4.64
CA GLY A 354 4.43 13.75 4.78
C GLY A 354 4.29 12.35 4.22
N GLY A 355 4.41 11.39 5.11
CA GLY A 355 4.16 9.99 4.85
C GLY A 355 2.67 9.68 4.83
N LEU A 356 2.22 8.84 5.77
CA LEU A 356 0.79 8.66 5.99
C LEU A 356 0.19 9.89 6.67
N ASP A 357 -0.86 10.44 6.09
CA ASP A 357 -1.66 11.52 6.68
C ASP A 357 -3.07 11.02 7.02
N VAL A 358 -3.64 11.49 8.12
CA VAL A 358 -5.03 11.18 8.52
C VAL A 358 -6.00 12.00 7.72
N PHE A 359 -6.95 11.30 7.11
CA PHE A 359 -8.10 11.87 6.42
C PHE A 359 -9.40 11.44 7.08
N ARG A 360 -10.45 12.21 6.84
CA ARG A 360 -11.82 11.84 7.19
C ARG A 360 -12.75 11.93 6.00
N THR A 361 -13.73 11.06 5.96
CA THR A 361 -14.83 11.10 5.01
C THR A 361 -16.13 10.68 5.71
N TYR A 362 -17.26 10.93 5.11
CA TYR A 362 -18.58 10.57 5.63
C TYR A 362 -19.45 9.99 4.52
N LYS A 363 -20.43 9.18 4.89
CA LYS A 363 -21.43 8.69 3.94
C LYS A 363 -22.48 9.79 3.70
N SER A 364 -22.72 10.06 2.42
CA SER A 364 -23.84 10.91 1.99
C SER A 364 -25.18 10.20 2.23
N GLU A 365 -26.30 10.94 2.14
CA GLU A 365 -27.66 10.38 2.19
C GLU A 365 -27.91 9.25 1.17
N ARG A 366 -27.11 9.19 0.11
CA ARG A 366 -27.15 8.13 -0.93
C ARG A 366 -26.20 6.98 -0.63
N ASN A 367 -25.68 6.85 0.58
CA ASN A 367 -24.75 5.82 1.03
C ASN A 367 -23.41 5.77 0.24
N ALA A 368 -23.01 6.88 -0.40
CA ALA A 368 -21.73 7.05 -1.10
C ALA A 368 -20.76 7.86 -0.23
N TRP A 369 -19.46 7.54 -0.30
CA TRP A 369 -18.43 8.26 0.43
C TRP A 369 -18.15 9.63 -0.20
N ALA A 370 -18.14 10.67 0.61
CA ALA A 370 -17.71 12.02 0.20
C ALA A 370 -16.18 12.05 -0.07
N PRO A 371 -15.69 13.05 -0.81
CA PRO A 371 -14.25 13.24 -0.97
C PRO A 371 -13.55 13.37 0.39
N PRO A 372 -12.38 12.72 0.58
CA PRO A 372 -11.65 12.79 1.84
C PRO A 372 -11.15 14.20 2.16
N ILE A 373 -11.17 14.54 3.43
CA ILE A 373 -10.68 15.82 3.96
C ILE A 373 -9.46 15.55 4.83
N ASN A 374 -8.30 16.11 4.47
CA ASN A 374 -7.08 16.04 5.28
C ASN A 374 -7.28 16.79 6.60
N LEU A 375 -6.90 16.19 7.74
CA LEU A 375 -7.05 16.83 9.05
C LEU A 375 -6.04 17.93 9.32
N LYS A 376 -5.00 18.06 8.49
CA LYS A 376 -3.96 19.11 8.52
C LYS A 376 -3.14 19.08 9.81
N SER A 377 -2.18 19.98 9.90
CA SER A 377 -1.41 20.18 11.14
C SER A 377 -2.31 20.79 12.25
N PRO A 378 -2.11 20.37 13.52
CA PRO A 378 -1.06 19.50 14.04
C PRO A 378 -1.46 18.01 14.08
N VAL A 379 -2.65 17.61 13.62
CA VAL A 379 -3.02 16.18 13.56
C VAL A 379 -2.05 15.47 12.64
N ASN A 380 -1.87 15.98 11.44
CA ASN A 380 -0.88 15.52 10.48
C ASN A 380 0.44 16.31 10.60
N SER A 381 1.54 15.64 10.34
CA SER A 381 2.91 16.14 10.34
C SER A 381 3.64 15.71 9.05
N GLY A 382 4.92 15.97 8.95
CA GLY A 382 5.75 15.41 7.87
C GLY A 382 5.97 13.91 7.98
N SER A 383 5.76 13.32 9.14
CA SER A 383 5.96 11.91 9.45
C SER A 383 4.73 11.05 9.08
N ASP A 384 4.69 9.81 9.55
CA ASP A 384 3.50 8.97 9.40
C ASP A 384 2.54 9.26 10.55
N ASP A 385 1.31 9.64 10.23
CA ASP A 385 0.22 9.92 11.16
C ASP A 385 -0.96 9.01 10.81
N PHE A 386 -1.38 8.15 11.76
CA PHE A 386 -2.36 7.10 11.50
C PHE A 386 -3.12 6.66 12.77
N GLY A 387 -4.04 5.71 12.63
CA GLY A 387 -4.75 5.14 13.77
C GLY A 387 -5.55 6.18 14.59
N PHE A 388 -6.16 7.15 13.90
CA PHE A 388 -6.93 8.22 14.54
C PHE A 388 -8.17 7.66 15.21
N LEU A 389 -8.25 7.75 16.53
CA LEU A 389 -9.27 7.14 17.38
C LEU A 389 -10.00 8.22 18.20
N PRO A 390 -11.17 8.71 17.75
CA PRO A 390 -12.01 9.60 18.58
C PRO A 390 -12.54 8.91 19.83
N THR A 391 -12.71 9.67 20.92
CA THR A 391 -13.31 9.14 22.17
C THR A 391 -14.73 8.69 21.92
N ARG A 392 -15.03 7.42 22.20
CA ARG A 392 -16.36 6.83 22.02
C ARG A 392 -17.40 7.49 22.92
N GLY A 393 -18.58 7.74 22.38
CA GLY A 393 -19.79 8.02 23.15
C GLY A 393 -19.79 9.33 23.93
N ALA A 394 -18.78 10.14 23.84
CA ALA A 394 -18.78 11.47 24.43
C ALA A 394 -19.82 12.33 23.71
N LYS A 395 -21.08 12.33 24.22
CA LYS A 395 -22.01 13.41 23.92
C LYS A 395 -21.42 14.68 24.53
N LEU A 396 -20.44 15.25 23.85
CA LEU A 396 -19.94 16.56 24.23
C LEU A 396 -21.10 17.55 24.09
N PRO A 397 -21.29 18.47 25.04
CA PRO A 397 -22.26 19.53 24.89
C PRO A 397 -21.97 20.27 23.59
N ALA A 398 -23.02 20.81 22.95
CA ALA A 398 -22.84 21.57 21.71
C ALA A 398 -21.76 22.64 21.93
N ALA A 399 -20.61 22.43 21.30
CA ALA A 399 -19.44 23.30 21.40
C ALA A 399 -19.75 24.58 20.60
N THR A 400 -20.15 25.65 21.28
CA THR A 400 -20.61 26.90 20.67
C THR A 400 -19.73 28.09 20.99
N LYS A 401 -18.92 27.99 22.03
CA LYS A 401 -18.04 29.08 22.50
C LYS A 401 -16.58 28.76 22.28
N PRO A 402 -15.74 29.78 22.00
CA PRO A 402 -14.30 29.61 21.97
C PRO A 402 -13.78 28.90 23.23
N GLY A 403 -12.97 27.86 23.04
CA GLY A 403 -12.44 27.03 24.10
C GLY A 403 -13.26 25.81 24.48
N ASP A 404 -14.52 25.69 24.05
CA ASP A 404 -15.34 24.48 24.29
C ASP A 404 -14.69 23.27 23.62
N LEU A 405 -14.67 22.11 24.33
CA LEU A 405 -14.17 20.86 23.80
C LEU A 405 -15.10 20.33 22.72
N MET A 406 -14.58 20.15 21.51
CA MET A 406 -15.32 19.62 20.36
C MET A 406 -15.15 18.10 20.25
N ARG A 407 -13.95 17.59 20.47
CA ARG A 407 -13.60 16.17 20.48
C ARG A 407 -12.27 15.93 21.15
N SER A 408 -12.04 14.68 21.58
CA SER A 408 -10.77 14.20 22.09
C SER A 408 -10.55 12.78 21.62
N GLY A 409 -9.36 12.24 21.84
CA GLY A 409 -9.03 10.86 21.47
C GLY A 409 -7.53 10.64 21.37
N PHE A 410 -7.18 9.67 20.56
CA PHE A 410 -5.80 9.25 20.34
C PHE A 410 -5.48 9.13 18.85
N LEU A 411 -4.21 9.24 18.50
CA LEU A 411 -3.68 8.91 17.19
C LEU A 411 -2.26 8.34 17.35
N THR A 412 -1.74 7.73 16.33
CA THR A 412 -0.34 7.28 16.29
C THR A 412 0.46 8.18 15.37
N SER A 413 1.70 8.47 15.75
CA SER A 413 2.63 9.23 14.92
C SER A 413 4.07 8.92 15.25
N ASN A 414 4.95 8.91 14.24
CA ASN A 414 6.40 8.86 14.42
C ASN A 414 7.07 10.23 14.19
N ARG A 415 6.36 11.30 14.51
CA ARG A 415 6.82 12.69 14.41
C ARG A 415 8.02 12.98 15.30
N THR A 416 8.67 14.10 15.08
CA THR A 416 9.74 14.55 15.97
C THR A 416 9.21 14.73 17.41
N GLY A 417 9.90 14.11 18.36
CA GLY A 417 9.53 14.17 19.79
C GLY A 417 8.93 12.88 20.35
N THR A 418 8.79 11.81 19.52
CA THR A 418 8.46 10.48 19.99
C THR A 418 9.55 9.92 20.92
N ARG A 419 9.16 9.03 21.84
CA ARG A 419 10.09 8.30 22.73
C ARG A 419 10.71 7.11 22.01
N GLY A 420 9.90 6.43 21.17
CA GLY A 420 10.30 5.30 20.37
C GLY A 420 10.29 5.62 18.86
N GLY A 421 9.79 4.67 18.07
CA GLY A 421 9.49 4.86 16.68
C GLY A 421 8.08 5.45 16.52
N ASP A 422 7.07 4.58 16.44
CA ASP A 422 5.66 4.98 16.46
C ASP A 422 5.21 5.15 17.91
N ASP A 423 4.63 6.32 18.24
CA ASP A 423 4.09 6.61 19.56
C ASP A 423 2.62 7.02 19.47
N ILE A 424 1.86 6.75 20.53
CA ILE A 424 0.47 7.15 20.68
C ILE A 424 0.41 8.56 21.24
N TRP A 425 -0.34 9.43 20.58
CA TRP A 425 -0.56 10.81 20.98
C TRP A 425 -2.02 10.99 21.37
N ARG A 426 -2.26 11.67 22.49
CA ARG A 426 -3.59 12.15 22.89
C ARG A 426 -3.88 13.46 22.18
N PHE A 427 -5.08 13.63 21.67
CA PHE A 427 -5.52 14.89 21.08
C PHE A 427 -6.75 15.46 21.77
N GLU A 428 -6.84 16.77 21.77
CA GLU A 428 -8.05 17.56 22.02
C GLU A 428 -8.26 18.53 20.87
N GLN A 429 -9.50 18.70 20.47
CA GLN A 429 -9.92 19.78 19.57
C GLN A 429 -10.93 20.66 20.29
N ARG A 430 -10.64 21.94 20.38
CA ARG A 430 -11.50 22.94 20.99
C ARG A 430 -11.97 23.94 19.94
N VAL A 431 -13.11 24.59 20.19
CA VAL A 431 -13.59 25.68 19.32
C VAL A 431 -12.51 26.76 19.24
N PRO A 432 -12.00 27.09 18.05
CA PRO A 432 -11.00 28.13 17.88
C PRO A 432 -11.48 29.49 18.38
N PRO A 433 -10.58 30.40 18.77
CA PRO A 433 -10.93 31.80 19.00
C PRO A 433 -11.66 32.40 17.77
N LEU A 434 -12.67 33.20 18.03
CA LEU A 434 -13.36 33.91 16.94
C LEU A 434 -12.35 34.78 16.19
N LYS A 435 -12.19 34.53 14.89
CA LYS A 435 -11.50 35.51 14.04
C LYS A 435 -12.29 36.83 14.07
N PRO A 436 -11.63 38.00 14.17
CA PRO A 436 -12.30 39.26 14.02
C PRO A 436 -13.15 39.23 12.74
N PRO A 437 -14.40 39.74 12.75
CA PRO A 437 -15.28 39.70 11.59
C PRO A 437 -14.54 40.38 10.40
N GLN A 438 -14.18 39.61 9.40
CA GLN A 438 -13.92 40.18 8.09
C GLN A 438 -15.23 40.75 7.60
N ARG A 439 -15.31 42.05 7.35
CA ARG A 439 -16.47 42.67 6.74
C ARG A 439 -16.59 42.11 5.32
N ASP A 440 -17.43 41.07 5.17
CA ASP A 440 -17.88 40.63 3.85
C ASP A 440 -18.82 41.69 3.30
N THR A 441 -18.29 42.56 2.44
CA THR A 441 -19.06 43.59 1.73
C THR A 441 -19.53 43.13 0.35
N ALA A 442 -19.64 41.83 0.10
CA ALA A 442 -20.15 41.33 -1.18
C ALA A 442 -21.59 40.81 -1.06
N PRO A 443 -22.52 41.20 -1.95
CA PRO A 443 -23.86 40.62 -2.00
C PRO A 443 -23.77 39.13 -2.28
N THR A 444 -24.46 38.32 -1.50
CA THR A 444 -24.55 36.85 -1.66
C THR A 444 -25.24 36.51 -2.98
N LYS A 445 -24.47 36.34 -4.05
CA LYS A 445 -24.96 35.62 -5.24
C LYS A 445 -25.28 34.18 -4.85
N PRO A 446 -26.32 33.55 -5.40
CA PRO A 446 -26.57 32.13 -5.23
C PRO A 446 -25.30 31.33 -5.59
N LEU A 447 -24.84 30.49 -4.70
CA LEU A 447 -23.66 29.63 -4.92
C LEU A 447 -23.95 28.69 -6.09
N ALA A 448 -23.28 28.90 -7.20
CA ALA A 448 -23.31 27.96 -8.32
C ALA A 448 -22.31 26.81 -8.05
N TYR A 449 -22.83 25.62 -7.79
CA TYR A 449 -22.00 24.42 -7.59
C TYR A 449 -21.52 23.88 -8.93
N LYS A 450 -20.21 23.63 -9.04
CA LYS A 450 -19.57 23.08 -10.23
C LYS A 450 -18.68 21.89 -9.87
N LEU A 451 -18.77 20.84 -10.67
CA LEU A 451 -17.87 19.69 -10.62
C LEU A 451 -16.97 19.74 -11.85
N LEU A 452 -15.69 19.94 -11.66
CA LEU A 452 -14.70 20.01 -12.74
C LEU A 452 -13.83 18.76 -12.69
N LEU A 453 -13.54 18.21 -13.86
CA LEU A 453 -12.53 17.16 -14.05
C LEU A 453 -11.34 17.74 -14.80
N GLU A 454 -10.17 17.52 -14.26
CA GLU A 454 -8.87 17.71 -14.90
C GLU A 454 -8.30 16.33 -15.21
N GLY A 455 -7.97 16.09 -16.49
CA GLY A 455 -7.45 14.80 -16.93
C GLY A 455 -6.10 14.95 -17.59
N TYR A 456 -5.24 13.96 -17.41
CA TYR A 456 -3.93 13.90 -18.05
C TYR A 456 -3.75 12.57 -18.77
N VAL A 457 -3.31 12.64 -20.04
CA VAL A 457 -2.87 11.46 -20.78
C VAL A 457 -1.35 11.41 -20.71
N LEU A 458 -0.83 10.28 -20.29
CA LEU A 458 0.58 10.09 -19.96
C LEU A 458 1.14 8.86 -20.66
N GLU A 459 2.46 8.83 -20.84
CA GLU A 459 3.23 7.62 -21.20
C GLU A 459 4.30 7.34 -20.15
N LYS A 460 4.73 6.08 -20.04
CA LYS A 460 5.81 5.65 -19.15
C LYS A 460 7.18 6.11 -19.69
N ILE A 461 8.04 6.57 -18.78
CA ILE A 461 9.47 6.78 -19.05
C ILE A 461 10.20 5.53 -18.59
N LEU A 462 10.86 4.87 -19.52
CA LEU A 462 11.60 3.63 -19.26
C LEU A 462 13.11 3.91 -19.17
N THR A 463 13.84 3.17 -18.33
CA THR A 463 15.32 3.27 -18.26
C THR A 463 15.98 2.89 -19.58
N ALA A 464 15.39 1.96 -20.33
CA ALA A 464 15.75 1.61 -21.70
C ALA A 464 14.50 1.79 -22.58
N PRO A 465 14.41 2.89 -23.39
CA PRO A 465 13.17 3.25 -24.11
C PRO A 465 12.65 2.22 -25.10
N ASP A 466 13.50 1.28 -25.54
CA ASP A 466 13.15 0.22 -26.50
C ASP A 466 12.99 -1.16 -25.83
N ASP A 467 13.11 -1.23 -24.51
CA ASP A 467 12.87 -2.44 -23.73
C ASP A 467 11.62 -2.29 -22.84
N PRO A 468 10.50 -2.99 -23.19
CA PRO A 468 9.26 -2.89 -22.42
C PRO A 468 9.36 -3.44 -21.00
N ASN A 469 10.37 -4.24 -20.70
CA ASN A 469 10.60 -4.84 -19.38
C ASN A 469 11.57 -4.04 -18.52
N SER A 470 12.11 -2.95 -19.06
CA SER A 470 13.02 -2.07 -18.31
C SER A 470 12.24 -1.27 -17.26
N LYS A 471 12.97 -0.83 -16.23
CA LYS A 471 12.39 -0.13 -15.10
C LYS A 471 11.68 1.16 -15.52
N VAL A 472 10.49 1.39 -14.99
CA VAL A 472 9.77 2.66 -15.11
C VAL A 472 10.39 3.69 -14.16
N LEU A 473 10.88 4.80 -14.71
CA LEU A 473 11.42 5.93 -13.96
C LEU A 473 10.32 6.90 -13.52
N GLY A 474 9.27 7.02 -14.32
CA GLY A 474 8.15 7.93 -14.08
C GLY A 474 7.27 7.99 -15.31
N ARG A 475 6.44 9.03 -15.37
CA ARG A 475 5.50 9.25 -16.47
C ARG A 475 5.66 10.69 -17.00
N LYS A 476 5.41 10.88 -18.28
CA LYS A 476 5.40 12.20 -18.89
C LYS A 476 4.12 12.42 -19.70
N PRO A 477 3.70 13.68 -19.92
CA PRO A 477 2.59 14.01 -20.79
C PRO A 477 2.75 13.42 -22.20
N LEU A 478 1.63 12.89 -22.73
CA LEU A 478 1.57 12.32 -24.08
C LEU A 478 0.71 13.21 -24.98
N ALA A 479 1.37 14.06 -25.76
CA ALA A 479 0.71 14.96 -26.70
C ALA A 479 -0.02 14.22 -27.84
N GLY A 480 -1.06 14.86 -28.38
CA GLY A 480 -1.78 14.37 -29.55
C GLY A 480 -2.76 13.23 -29.32
N ALA A 481 -2.84 12.70 -28.11
CA ALA A 481 -3.83 11.68 -27.78
C ALA A 481 -5.25 12.23 -27.86
N THR A 482 -6.18 11.40 -28.31
CA THR A 482 -7.61 11.69 -28.32
C THR A 482 -8.27 11.06 -27.10
N VAL A 483 -9.05 11.83 -26.34
CA VAL A 483 -9.83 11.36 -25.19
C VAL A 483 -11.31 11.47 -25.51
N VAL A 484 -12.03 10.38 -25.39
CA VAL A 484 -13.50 10.34 -25.48
C VAL A 484 -14.06 10.16 -24.07
N ALA A 485 -14.72 11.20 -23.55
CA ALA A 485 -15.48 11.16 -22.32
C ALA A 485 -16.92 10.74 -22.64
N GLU A 486 -17.38 9.63 -22.08
CA GLU A 486 -18.75 9.10 -22.27
C GLU A 486 -19.46 9.08 -20.92
N ALA A 487 -20.57 9.80 -20.81
CA ALA A 487 -21.45 9.79 -19.64
C ALA A 487 -22.42 8.60 -19.68
N ALA A 488 -22.82 8.09 -18.52
CA ALA A 488 -23.92 7.15 -18.41
C ALA A 488 -25.20 7.79 -19.03
N GLY A 489 -25.68 7.24 -20.12
CA GLY A 489 -26.74 7.83 -20.96
C GLY A 489 -26.26 8.17 -22.38
N GLY A 490 -25.00 7.88 -22.69
CA GLY A 490 -24.47 7.89 -24.06
C GLY A 490 -23.99 9.25 -24.59
N LYS A 491 -24.07 10.31 -23.79
CA LYS A 491 -23.52 11.63 -24.20
C LYS A 491 -22.00 11.54 -24.23
N LYS A 492 -21.41 11.87 -25.40
CA LYS A 492 -19.96 11.85 -25.62
C LYS A 492 -19.40 13.25 -25.84
N GLN A 493 -18.20 13.47 -25.32
CA GLN A 493 -17.40 14.64 -25.59
C GLN A 493 -15.97 14.21 -25.92
N THR A 494 -15.37 14.78 -26.96
CA THR A 494 -14.04 14.40 -27.44
C THR A 494 -13.06 15.54 -27.22
N PHE A 495 -11.87 15.22 -26.75
CA PHE A 495 -10.75 16.12 -26.52
C PHE A 495 -9.52 15.62 -27.29
N THR A 496 -8.73 16.54 -27.84
CA THR A 496 -7.36 16.26 -28.30
C THR A 496 -6.42 16.95 -27.34
N VAL A 497 -5.58 16.18 -26.66
CA VAL A 497 -4.66 16.75 -25.67
C VAL A 497 -3.45 17.41 -26.35
N LYS A 498 -2.96 18.50 -25.76
CA LYS A 498 -1.79 19.25 -26.22
C LYS A 498 -0.49 18.69 -25.62
N GLU A 499 0.59 19.45 -25.69
CA GLU A 499 1.93 19.07 -25.21
C GLU A 499 1.97 18.72 -23.71
N ASP A 500 1.08 19.33 -22.92
CA ASP A 500 0.92 19.05 -21.49
C ASP A 500 0.08 17.81 -21.16
N GLY A 501 -0.42 17.11 -22.20
CA GLY A 501 -1.29 15.93 -22.02
C GLY A 501 -2.64 16.22 -21.39
N PHE A 502 -2.99 17.48 -21.18
CA PHE A 502 -4.09 17.95 -20.35
C PHE A 502 -5.42 18.10 -21.10
N PHE A 503 -6.51 17.76 -20.43
CA PHE A 503 -7.87 18.12 -20.81
C PHE A 503 -8.69 18.47 -19.58
N LYS A 504 -9.76 19.27 -19.78
CA LYS A 504 -10.65 19.69 -18.70
C LYS A 504 -12.11 19.69 -19.17
N MET A 505 -13.00 19.26 -18.28
CA MET A 505 -14.45 19.34 -18.54
C MET A 505 -15.24 19.67 -17.29
N GLU A 506 -16.43 20.24 -17.44
CA GLU A 506 -17.44 20.33 -16.41
C GLU A 506 -18.31 19.08 -16.43
N MET A 507 -18.49 18.45 -15.28
CA MET A 507 -19.24 17.20 -15.12
C MET A 507 -20.66 17.48 -14.62
N GLY A 508 -21.61 16.65 -15.04
CA GLY A 508 -22.96 16.61 -14.45
C GLY A 508 -22.98 15.97 -13.06
N GLU A 509 -23.96 16.33 -12.26
CA GLU A 509 -24.20 15.70 -10.96
C GLU A 509 -24.69 14.25 -11.14
N SER A 510 -24.39 13.37 -10.17
CA SER A 510 -24.90 11.98 -10.08
C SER A 510 -24.70 11.14 -11.36
N THR A 511 -23.59 11.32 -12.05
CA THR A 511 -23.31 10.73 -13.36
C THR A 511 -22.02 9.90 -13.32
N ASP A 512 -22.07 8.71 -13.93
CA ASP A 512 -20.87 7.90 -14.18
C ASP A 512 -20.25 8.28 -15.53
N TYR A 513 -18.95 8.35 -15.58
CA TYR A 513 -18.15 8.68 -16.77
C TYR A 513 -17.12 7.60 -17.05
N THR A 514 -16.91 7.31 -18.34
CA THR A 514 -15.77 6.56 -18.83
C THR A 514 -14.97 7.45 -19.78
N PHE A 515 -13.67 7.56 -19.53
CA PHE A 515 -12.74 8.35 -20.34
C PHE A 515 -11.81 7.39 -21.06
N THR A 516 -11.92 7.28 -22.37
CA THR A 516 -11.07 6.40 -23.19
C THR A 516 -10.07 7.25 -23.94
N ALA A 517 -8.77 7.02 -23.70
CA ALA A 517 -7.69 7.68 -24.42
C ALA A 517 -7.08 6.76 -25.47
N ALA A 518 -6.74 7.29 -26.63
CA ALA A 518 -6.11 6.58 -27.74
C ALA A 518 -5.11 7.44 -28.48
N LEU A 519 -4.00 6.83 -28.91
CA LEU A 519 -3.00 7.43 -29.79
C LEU A 519 -2.38 6.34 -30.66
N ALA A 520 -2.11 6.64 -31.93
CA ALA A 520 -1.44 5.70 -32.84
C ALA A 520 -0.06 5.29 -32.27
N GLY A 521 0.23 4.00 -32.25
CA GLY A 521 1.46 3.44 -31.66
C GLY A 521 1.37 3.12 -30.18
N TYR A 522 0.21 3.34 -29.55
CA TYR A 522 -0.04 3.05 -28.14
C TYR A 522 -1.26 2.15 -27.98
N LEU A 523 -1.28 1.36 -26.90
CA LEU A 523 -2.47 0.65 -26.47
C LEU A 523 -3.46 1.65 -25.87
N SER A 524 -4.68 1.66 -26.36
CA SER A 524 -5.77 2.46 -25.78
C SER A 524 -6.05 2.02 -24.36
N ASN A 525 -6.34 2.97 -23.49
CA ASN A 525 -6.68 2.72 -22.11
C ASN A 525 -7.83 3.62 -21.65
N ASN A 526 -8.49 3.27 -20.55
CA ASN A 526 -9.56 4.07 -19.99
C ASN A 526 -9.40 4.35 -18.51
N ALA A 527 -10.05 5.43 -18.05
CA ALA A 527 -10.31 5.71 -16.66
C ALA A 527 -11.81 5.90 -16.46
N LYS A 528 -12.29 5.57 -15.26
CA LYS A 528 -13.70 5.78 -14.88
C LYS A 528 -13.76 6.78 -13.74
N PHE A 529 -14.78 7.62 -13.73
CA PHE A 529 -15.04 8.56 -12.65
C PHE A 529 -16.55 8.65 -12.41
N SER A 530 -16.96 8.79 -11.16
CA SER A 530 -18.38 8.95 -10.80
C SER A 530 -18.57 10.20 -9.97
N THR A 531 -19.55 11.01 -10.34
CA THR A 531 -20.01 12.14 -9.53
C THR A 531 -21.18 11.78 -8.61
N LYS A 532 -21.59 10.51 -8.59
CA LYS A 532 -22.63 10.02 -7.67
C LYS A 532 -22.17 10.13 -6.23
N GLY A 533 -22.99 10.76 -5.40
CA GLY A 533 -22.71 10.90 -3.96
C GLY A 533 -21.74 12.02 -3.59
N ILE A 534 -21.22 12.79 -4.55
CA ILE A 534 -20.46 14.00 -4.23
C ILE A 534 -21.40 15.02 -3.58
N ALA A 535 -21.09 15.39 -2.33
CA ALA A 535 -21.87 16.37 -1.58
C ALA A 535 -21.58 17.80 -2.06
N LYS A 536 -22.59 18.66 -2.06
CA LYS A 536 -22.43 20.10 -2.27
C LYS A 536 -21.76 20.71 -1.04
N ASP A 537 -20.60 21.32 -1.22
CA ASP A 537 -19.86 21.98 -0.15
C ASP A 537 -19.98 23.51 -0.32
N PRO A 538 -20.70 24.19 0.60
CA PRO A 538 -20.83 25.65 0.54
C PRO A 538 -19.51 26.40 0.72
N THR A 539 -18.50 25.76 1.33
CA THR A 539 -17.18 26.36 1.53
C THR A 539 -16.26 26.14 0.33
N ASN A 540 -16.59 25.15 -0.53
CA ASN A 540 -15.90 24.85 -1.78
C ASN A 540 -16.92 24.57 -2.90
N PRO A 541 -17.61 25.60 -3.42
CA PRO A 541 -18.67 25.43 -4.41
C PRO A 541 -18.17 24.92 -5.78
N THR A 542 -16.88 25.06 -6.09
CA THR A 542 -16.25 24.50 -7.28
C THR A 542 -15.30 23.39 -6.85
N GLN A 543 -15.75 22.14 -6.99
CA GLN A 543 -14.92 20.97 -6.67
C GLN A 543 -14.22 20.49 -7.94
N THR A 544 -12.89 20.34 -7.88
CA THR A 544 -12.07 19.86 -8.99
C THR A 544 -11.50 18.48 -8.66
N PHE A 545 -11.63 17.55 -9.58
CA PHE A 545 -11.14 16.17 -9.49
C PHE A 545 -10.12 15.91 -10.58
N GLU A 546 -9.20 14.99 -10.34
CA GLU A 546 -8.16 14.64 -11.31
C GLU A 546 -8.22 13.16 -11.66
N ILE A 547 -8.00 12.85 -12.94
CA ILE A 547 -7.75 11.49 -13.42
C ILE A 547 -6.49 11.46 -14.29
N GLU A 548 -5.84 10.31 -14.31
CA GLU A 548 -4.69 10.04 -15.18
C GLU A 548 -5.00 8.81 -16.04
N ILE A 549 -4.67 8.87 -17.33
CA ILE A 549 -4.81 7.78 -18.28
C ILE A 549 -3.42 7.51 -18.87
N VAL A 550 -2.80 6.43 -18.44
CA VAL A 550 -1.46 6.05 -18.92
C VAL A 550 -1.63 5.15 -20.14
N LEU A 551 -1.04 5.52 -21.27
CA LEU A 551 -1.01 4.70 -22.47
C LEU A 551 0.33 3.97 -22.55
N ASP A 552 0.28 2.67 -22.79
CA ASP A 552 1.47 1.86 -22.99
C ASP A 552 1.86 1.86 -24.48
N LYS A 553 3.13 2.18 -24.77
CA LYS A 553 3.69 2.10 -26.12
C LYS A 553 3.61 0.68 -26.66
N ILE A 554 3.22 0.50 -27.90
CA ILE A 554 3.19 -0.80 -28.55
C ILE A 554 4.61 -1.19 -28.96
N PHE A 555 5.15 -2.22 -28.34
CA PHE A 555 6.43 -2.84 -28.69
C PHE A 555 6.15 -4.08 -29.55
N ARG A 556 6.16 -3.90 -30.88
CA ARG A 556 5.89 -5.01 -31.81
C ARG A 556 7.01 -6.05 -31.76
N ASN A 557 6.64 -7.33 -31.72
CA ASN A 557 7.57 -8.47 -31.71
C ASN A 557 8.57 -8.48 -30.54
N ARG A 558 8.31 -7.70 -29.46
CA ARG A 558 9.05 -7.76 -28.20
C ARG A 558 8.25 -8.50 -27.15
N GLU A 559 8.91 -9.35 -26.39
CA GLU A 559 8.29 -10.02 -25.24
C GLU A 559 8.13 -9.08 -24.07
N ILE A 560 6.93 -9.07 -23.51
CA ILE A 560 6.57 -8.34 -22.30
C ILE A 560 6.26 -9.38 -21.23
N VAL A 561 6.98 -9.33 -20.12
CA VAL A 561 6.80 -10.27 -19.02
C VAL A 561 5.47 -9.97 -18.31
N LEU A 562 4.68 -11.01 -18.10
CA LEU A 562 3.46 -10.95 -17.29
C LEU A 562 3.83 -11.33 -15.84
N GLU A 563 3.84 -10.34 -14.97
CA GLU A 563 4.14 -10.53 -13.56
C GLU A 563 3.08 -11.40 -12.88
N ASN A 564 3.50 -12.14 -11.84
CA ASN A 564 2.62 -12.96 -11.00
C ASN A 564 1.88 -14.09 -11.72
N ILE A 565 2.35 -14.56 -12.87
CA ILE A 565 1.82 -15.79 -13.48
C ILE A 565 2.69 -16.96 -13.06
N TYR A 566 2.26 -17.64 -12.01
CA TYR A 566 2.91 -18.82 -11.45
C TYR A 566 2.08 -20.08 -11.72
N TYR A 567 2.76 -21.23 -11.74
CA TYR A 567 2.15 -22.54 -11.87
C TYR A 567 2.62 -23.43 -10.73
N ASP A 568 1.78 -24.36 -10.31
CA ASP A 568 2.22 -25.40 -9.38
C ASP A 568 3.26 -26.31 -10.03
N TYR A 569 4.01 -27.03 -9.20
CA TYR A 569 5.00 -27.97 -9.69
C TYR A 569 4.35 -29.02 -10.61
N ASP A 570 4.90 -29.21 -11.79
CA ASP A 570 4.42 -30.13 -12.82
C ASP A 570 2.94 -29.92 -13.26
N LYS A 571 2.45 -28.67 -13.14
CA LYS A 571 1.08 -28.30 -13.56
C LYS A 571 1.11 -27.13 -14.55
N TRP A 572 0.01 -27.01 -15.27
CA TRP A 572 -0.25 -25.97 -16.26
C TRP A 572 -1.59 -25.23 -16.05
N ASP A 573 -2.37 -25.62 -15.05
CA ASP A 573 -3.61 -24.93 -14.72
C ASP A 573 -3.32 -23.51 -14.21
N ILE A 574 -4.17 -22.54 -14.59
CA ILE A 574 -4.08 -21.17 -14.11
C ILE A 574 -4.45 -21.16 -12.63
N ARG A 575 -3.54 -20.64 -11.83
CA ARG A 575 -3.74 -20.46 -10.39
C ARG A 575 -4.59 -19.23 -10.12
N PRO A 576 -5.35 -19.20 -9.00
CA PRO A 576 -6.13 -18.01 -8.63
C PRO A 576 -5.30 -16.73 -8.50
N ASP A 577 -4.03 -16.82 -8.09
CA ASP A 577 -3.12 -15.67 -7.99
C ASP A 577 -2.63 -15.12 -9.34
N ALA A 578 -2.75 -15.88 -10.42
CA ALA A 578 -2.45 -15.44 -11.79
C ALA A 578 -3.63 -14.78 -12.50
N GLU A 579 -4.87 -15.06 -12.04
CA GLU A 579 -6.10 -14.56 -12.69
C GLU A 579 -6.16 -13.03 -12.80
N PRO A 580 -5.78 -12.23 -11.77
CA PRO A 580 -5.83 -10.76 -11.88
C PRO A 580 -4.96 -10.22 -13.03
N THR A 581 -3.78 -10.79 -13.26
CA THR A 581 -2.89 -10.38 -14.36
C THR A 581 -3.51 -10.71 -15.72
N LEU A 582 -4.07 -11.91 -15.87
CA LEU A 582 -4.76 -12.33 -17.11
C LEU A 582 -6.04 -11.53 -17.34
N ASN A 583 -6.79 -11.18 -16.28
CA ASN A 583 -7.97 -10.32 -16.40
C ASN A 583 -7.57 -8.91 -16.88
N ARG A 584 -6.50 -8.33 -16.37
CA ARG A 584 -5.98 -7.03 -16.88
C ARG A 584 -5.59 -7.13 -18.35
N LEU A 585 -4.93 -8.21 -18.77
CA LEU A 585 -4.61 -8.43 -20.18
C LEU A 585 -5.87 -8.59 -21.04
N ALA A 586 -6.89 -9.29 -20.55
CA ALA A 586 -8.19 -9.40 -21.24
C ALA A 586 -8.85 -8.01 -21.42
N ASP A 587 -8.79 -7.15 -20.41
CA ASP A 587 -9.32 -5.79 -20.49
C ASP A 587 -8.56 -4.93 -21.52
N VAL A 588 -7.23 -5.03 -21.56
CA VAL A 588 -6.41 -4.38 -22.61
C VAL A 588 -6.82 -4.87 -24.00
N LEU A 589 -7.00 -6.16 -24.19
CA LEU A 589 -7.41 -6.75 -25.47
C LEU A 589 -8.84 -6.35 -25.88
N ARG A 590 -9.77 -6.19 -24.94
CA ARG A 590 -11.14 -5.67 -25.23
C ARG A 590 -11.10 -4.22 -25.68
N GLN A 591 -10.25 -3.40 -25.06
CA GLN A 591 -10.07 -1.98 -25.41
C GLN A 591 -9.32 -1.79 -26.74
N ASN A 592 -8.61 -2.83 -27.20
CA ASN A 592 -7.78 -2.82 -28.40
C ASN A 592 -8.17 -3.97 -29.34
N PRO A 593 -9.36 -3.94 -29.97
CA PRO A 593 -9.89 -5.08 -30.73
C PRO A 593 -9.06 -5.46 -31.96
N GLY A 594 -8.28 -4.55 -32.51
CA GLY A 594 -7.38 -4.80 -33.64
C GLY A 594 -6.04 -5.46 -33.28
N ILE A 595 -5.74 -5.64 -31.97
CA ILE A 595 -4.46 -6.22 -31.55
C ILE A 595 -4.53 -7.74 -31.51
N ARG A 596 -3.50 -8.37 -32.04
CA ARG A 596 -3.24 -9.81 -31.95
C ARG A 596 -2.01 -10.04 -31.08
N ILE A 597 -2.06 -11.02 -30.20
CA ILE A 597 -0.94 -11.35 -29.30
C ILE A 597 -0.55 -12.83 -29.38
N GLN A 598 0.69 -13.09 -29.05
CA GLN A 598 1.22 -14.40 -28.74
C GLN A 598 1.54 -14.48 -27.25
N LEU A 599 1.02 -15.48 -26.57
CA LEU A 599 1.45 -15.83 -25.20
C LEU A 599 2.60 -16.82 -25.28
N GLY A 600 3.70 -16.48 -24.63
CA GLY A 600 4.88 -17.31 -24.49
C GLY A 600 5.01 -17.86 -23.08
N SER A 601 5.44 -19.10 -22.90
CA SER A 601 5.79 -19.62 -21.57
C SER A 601 7.17 -20.28 -21.59
N HIS A 602 7.88 -20.10 -20.49
CA HIS A 602 9.27 -20.55 -20.32
C HIS A 602 9.39 -21.40 -19.06
N THR A 603 10.32 -22.36 -19.07
CA THR A 603 10.71 -23.14 -17.90
C THR A 603 12.11 -22.69 -17.43
N ASP A 604 12.49 -23.12 -16.25
CA ASP A 604 13.89 -23.17 -15.88
C ASP A 604 14.57 -24.39 -16.53
N CYS A 605 15.87 -24.51 -16.36
CA CYS A 605 16.69 -25.55 -16.97
C CYS A 605 16.67 -26.90 -16.22
N ARG A 606 15.79 -27.08 -15.24
CA ARG A 606 15.63 -28.38 -14.53
C ARG A 606 14.65 -29.26 -15.29
N GLY A 607 15.07 -30.49 -15.56
CA GLY A 607 14.31 -31.44 -16.39
C GLY A 607 15.01 -31.74 -17.70
N ASN A 608 14.34 -32.42 -18.63
CA ASN A 608 14.86 -32.61 -19.98
C ASN A 608 14.14 -31.67 -20.97
N ASP A 609 14.83 -31.32 -22.06
CA ASP A 609 14.36 -30.34 -23.05
C ASP A 609 12.96 -30.65 -23.61
N GLY A 610 12.71 -31.94 -23.97
CA GLY A 610 11.42 -32.36 -24.52
C GLY A 610 10.27 -32.21 -23.51
N TYR A 611 10.54 -32.51 -22.24
CA TYR A 611 9.60 -32.30 -21.15
C TYR A 611 9.33 -30.81 -20.94
N ASN A 612 10.38 -30.01 -20.81
CA ASN A 612 10.27 -28.56 -20.63
C ASN A 612 9.55 -27.88 -21.80
N GLN A 613 9.81 -28.34 -23.04
CA GLN A 613 9.08 -27.87 -24.22
C GLN A 613 7.58 -28.17 -24.13
N THR A 614 7.22 -29.40 -23.75
CA THR A 614 5.82 -29.82 -23.62
C THR A 614 5.12 -29.08 -22.47
N LEU A 615 5.78 -28.93 -21.32
CA LEU A 615 5.21 -28.24 -20.14
C LEU A 615 4.95 -26.76 -20.43
N SER A 616 5.93 -26.07 -21.05
CA SER A 616 5.76 -24.67 -21.43
C SER A 616 4.66 -24.45 -22.46
N GLN A 617 4.53 -25.35 -23.45
CA GLN A 617 3.46 -25.29 -24.44
C GLN A 617 2.08 -25.40 -23.78
N ARG A 618 1.88 -26.37 -22.88
CA ARG A 618 0.61 -26.54 -22.14
C ARG A 618 0.28 -25.32 -21.29
N ARG A 619 1.29 -24.68 -20.65
CA ARG A 619 1.11 -23.46 -19.85
C ARG A 619 0.66 -22.27 -20.70
N ALA A 620 1.28 -22.08 -21.88
CA ALA A 620 0.89 -21.04 -22.82
C ALA A 620 -0.55 -21.26 -23.34
N GLU A 621 -0.92 -22.52 -23.65
CA GLU A 621 -2.27 -22.91 -24.07
C GLU A 621 -3.30 -22.65 -22.96
N SER A 622 -2.98 -22.95 -21.70
CA SER A 622 -3.87 -22.68 -20.58
C SER A 622 -4.13 -21.18 -20.39
N ALA A 623 -3.11 -20.34 -20.56
CA ALA A 623 -3.28 -18.88 -20.50
C ALA A 623 -4.13 -18.37 -21.68
N VAL A 624 -3.95 -18.89 -22.90
CA VAL A 624 -4.80 -18.56 -24.05
C VAL A 624 -6.24 -19.00 -23.80
N ASN A 625 -6.48 -20.23 -23.33
CA ASN A 625 -7.82 -20.73 -23.03
C ASN A 625 -8.52 -19.90 -21.95
N TYR A 626 -7.76 -19.42 -20.94
CA TYR A 626 -8.31 -18.51 -19.94
C TYR A 626 -8.78 -17.20 -20.58
N LEU A 627 -8.00 -16.56 -21.45
CA LEU A 627 -8.42 -15.34 -22.17
C LEU A 627 -9.64 -15.58 -23.06
N ILE A 628 -9.72 -16.74 -23.72
CA ILE A 628 -10.89 -17.12 -24.49
C ILE A 628 -12.13 -17.23 -23.59
N SER A 629 -12.01 -17.85 -22.42
CA SER A 629 -13.10 -17.95 -21.43
C SER A 629 -13.57 -16.58 -20.93
N LYS A 630 -12.70 -15.56 -20.99
CA LYS A 630 -13.04 -14.15 -20.68
C LYS A 630 -13.58 -13.38 -21.91
N GLY A 631 -13.87 -14.05 -23.01
CA GLY A 631 -14.52 -13.49 -24.20
C GLY A 631 -13.58 -12.86 -25.24
N ILE A 632 -12.29 -13.16 -25.18
CA ILE A 632 -11.36 -12.75 -26.25
C ILE A 632 -11.41 -13.77 -27.40
N GLU A 633 -11.52 -13.28 -28.64
CA GLU A 633 -11.59 -14.13 -29.84
C GLU A 633 -10.29 -14.94 -30.01
N GLY A 634 -10.42 -16.26 -30.15
CA GLY A 634 -9.28 -17.17 -30.29
C GLY A 634 -8.38 -16.87 -31.49
N ALA A 635 -8.92 -16.34 -32.58
CA ALA A 635 -8.15 -15.92 -33.76
C ALA A 635 -7.15 -14.77 -33.48
N ARG A 636 -7.31 -14.07 -32.35
CA ARG A 636 -6.41 -12.99 -31.88
C ARG A 636 -5.28 -13.50 -31.01
N LEU A 637 -5.28 -14.76 -30.63
CA LEU A 637 -4.40 -15.34 -29.63
C LEU A 637 -3.58 -16.48 -30.23
N ALA A 638 -2.28 -16.51 -29.94
CA ALA A 638 -1.40 -17.63 -30.24
C ALA A 638 -0.68 -18.10 -28.95
N ALA A 639 -0.45 -19.40 -28.84
CA ALA A 639 0.29 -19.98 -27.70
C ALA A 639 1.60 -20.62 -28.20
N ILE A 640 2.73 -20.28 -27.55
CA ILE A 640 4.04 -20.89 -27.84
C ILE A 640 4.75 -21.20 -26.52
N GLY A 641 5.15 -22.49 -26.39
CA GLY A 641 6.11 -22.88 -25.36
C GLY A 641 7.55 -22.75 -25.88
N TYR A 642 8.42 -22.21 -25.06
CA TYR A 642 9.83 -22.05 -25.39
C TYR A 642 10.73 -23.01 -24.61
N GLY A 643 10.17 -23.80 -23.69
CA GLY A 643 10.96 -24.62 -22.79
C GLY A 643 11.98 -23.77 -22.04
N GLU A 644 13.21 -24.27 -21.95
CA GLU A 644 14.35 -23.59 -21.34
C GLU A 644 15.25 -22.86 -22.36
N THR A 645 14.89 -22.84 -23.64
CA THR A 645 15.75 -22.35 -24.74
C THR A 645 15.99 -20.85 -24.73
N GLN A 646 15.20 -20.08 -24.01
CA GLN A 646 15.27 -18.62 -23.92
C GLN A 646 15.29 -18.18 -22.46
N PRO A 647 16.39 -18.41 -21.72
CA PRO A 647 16.49 -17.97 -20.33
C PRO A 647 16.50 -16.43 -20.25
N ALA A 648 15.78 -15.87 -19.28
CA ALA A 648 15.88 -14.44 -18.95
C ALA A 648 17.14 -14.15 -18.14
N ASP A 649 17.54 -15.11 -17.29
CA ASP A 649 18.83 -15.11 -16.59
C ASP A 649 19.64 -16.34 -17.05
N PRO A 650 20.74 -16.15 -17.80
CA PRO A 650 21.52 -17.25 -18.37
C PRO A 650 22.50 -17.88 -17.35
N CYS A 651 21.99 -18.25 -16.19
CA CYS A 651 22.79 -18.95 -15.18
C CYS A 651 23.14 -20.40 -15.61
N ALA A 652 24.27 -20.92 -15.16
CA ALA A 652 24.57 -22.34 -15.34
C ALA A 652 23.69 -23.20 -14.43
N CYS A 653 22.86 -24.08 -14.98
CA CYS A 653 21.77 -24.78 -14.32
C CYS A 653 22.10 -25.38 -12.93
N ALA A 654 23.24 -26.02 -12.79
CA ALA A 654 23.70 -26.61 -11.53
C ALA A 654 24.14 -25.58 -10.47
N ARG A 655 24.23 -24.29 -10.84
CA ARG A 655 24.72 -23.20 -9.99
C ARG A 655 23.68 -22.12 -9.82
N CYS A 656 22.55 -22.19 -10.53
CA CYS A 656 21.44 -21.22 -10.41
C CYS A 656 20.90 -21.21 -8.99
N THR A 657 20.66 -20.03 -8.47
CA THR A 657 19.87 -19.83 -7.27
C THR A 657 18.39 -20.08 -7.57
N GLU A 658 17.56 -20.32 -6.56
CA GLU A 658 16.11 -20.50 -6.77
C GLU A 658 15.48 -19.23 -7.37
N ASN A 659 15.99 -18.05 -7.04
CA ASN A 659 15.53 -16.79 -7.62
C ASN A 659 15.81 -16.71 -9.13
N GLU A 660 16.99 -17.12 -9.59
CA GLU A 660 17.34 -17.18 -11.02
C GLU A 660 16.47 -18.22 -11.75
N HIS A 661 16.21 -19.39 -11.13
CA HIS A 661 15.24 -20.35 -11.64
C HIS A 661 13.85 -19.74 -11.75
N GLN A 662 13.41 -18.99 -10.74
CA GLN A 662 12.08 -18.34 -10.74
C GLN A 662 11.96 -17.26 -11.84
N ILE A 663 13.01 -16.46 -12.08
CA ILE A 663 13.06 -15.48 -13.19
C ILE A 663 12.89 -16.17 -14.54
N ASN A 664 13.47 -17.35 -14.70
CA ASN A 664 13.38 -18.14 -15.93
C ASN A 664 11.98 -18.79 -16.12
N ARG A 665 11.30 -19.18 -15.05
CA ARG A 665 9.91 -19.67 -15.09
C ARG A 665 8.93 -18.50 -15.23
N ARG A 666 8.77 -18.00 -16.44
CA ARG A 666 7.93 -16.83 -16.73
C ARG A 666 6.91 -17.08 -17.84
N THR A 667 5.87 -16.28 -17.82
CA THR A 667 4.94 -16.15 -18.95
C THR A 667 5.09 -14.75 -19.54
N THR A 668 5.10 -14.66 -20.87
CA THR A 668 5.26 -13.42 -21.62
C THR A 668 4.10 -13.25 -22.59
N PHE A 669 3.86 -12.02 -23.04
CA PHE A 669 3.08 -11.80 -24.23
C PHE A 669 3.85 -10.94 -25.23
N LYS A 670 3.52 -11.09 -26.50
CA LYS A 670 4.10 -10.35 -27.61
C LYS A 670 2.98 -9.81 -28.48
N VAL A 671 2.99 -8.51 -28.76
CA VAL A 671 2.09 -7.94 -29.76
C VAL A 671 2.59 -8.34 -31.14
N LEU A 672 1.73 -9.01 -31.88
CA LEU A 672 1.93 -9.35 -33.28
C LEU A 672 1.58 -8.13 -34.16
N GLU A 673 1.22 -8.29 -35.36
CA GLU A 673 0.78 -7.19 -36.24
C GLU A 673 -0.61 -6.68 -35.91
#